data_ea75e6ba1451665ec0cab9661fef7a91
#
_entry.id   ea75e6ba1451665ec0cab9661fef7a91
#
_cell.length_a   1.000
_cell.length_b   1.000
_cell.length_c   1.000
_cell.angle_alpha   90.00
_cell.angle_beta   90.00
_cell.angle_gamma   90.00
#
_symmetry.space_group_name_H-M   'P 1'
#
loop_
_entity.id
_entity.type
_entity.pdbx_description
1 polymer ?
#
loop_
_entity_poly.entity_id
_entity_poly.type
_entity_poly.pdbx_seq_one_letter_code
_entity_poly.pdbx_strand_id
1 'polypeptide(L)'
;MKHLHYFRLLGLCFLCGGIQTSCVDNDYDLDNTDYTLGIETNITLPSCSTGDIYLRSFMDLEEDGVIQYVWDEQLRDSIFCVRETGSADIDPIRINEIKIAKPQLSQIETVISLRDIVNIQKQRKNKIRVTIKNPLLGNDMEINVNDTTFIYDLKENDAKYSIKNAVADHISTDVVSIEKVGFDAVEVTLAIHLNGCPSYISYMHLDHMTLAYPVDLNITNCTFNGKDCDVNEGKIILTEEKGEAIKISDGVELKLTINGLQTGENFTFDAQAHHVELNGEFTLNGSFRIETAEFDSDELSEKINSLTAEDIKDFINGNWNSLIPVTLGVKGNAEFDKDIVIKTFTGEVTHNVGSIAPIKLDDLPDFLNDDEVVLDLDNPVLLFKAKHEIPSSVFTSIELKSNTCETPVKTETIKLTETENKYYIADKPTDALPENYKGANRVDFTGSVPALIQKIPERIDIDVEPVKLHAQELDITKSYNVDIDYEVFAPLTFGENFKLVYSDTEQGWAKDLDDLEDLNAEMLELKGKIDSDLPAEFELTLIPLDANGKKIDALEVNSVKANGNAKNQEFQFTIKAAKGHSLNDVLAGKNGVKQLDGIKYSARLSGIKGETLKKDASIRLHSMNVSVKGILSYDAN
;
A
#
# COMPACT_ATOMS: atom_id res chain seq x y z
N MET A 1 28.98 33.29 -4.16
CA MET A 1 29.99 34.38 -4.20
C MET A 1 29.59 35.65 -4.95
N LYS A 2 28.44 35.72 -5.63
CA LYS A 2 28.00 36.98 -6.31
C LYS A 2 27.07 37.86 -5.45
N HIS A 3 26.50 37.35 -4.39
CA HIS A 3 25.48 38.05 -3.57
C HIS A 3 26.09 38.91 -2.44
N LEU A 4 27.35 38.70 -2.14
CA LEU A 4 28.10 39.50 -1.16
C LEU A 4 28.25 40.99 -1.56
N HIS A 5 28.04 41.35 -2.83
CA HIS A 5 28.26 42.72 -3.30
C HIS A 5 27.13 43.70 -2.92
N TYR A 6 25.92 43.23 -2.67
CA TYR A 6 24.81 44.17 -2.33
C TYR A 6 24.89 44.63 -0.87
N PHE A 7 25.28 43.75 0.05
CA PHE A 7 25.52 44.15 1.45
C PHE A 7 26.86 44.88 1.62
N ARG A 8 27.85 44.54 0.84
CA ARG A 8 29.08 45.37 0.74
C ARG A 8 28.78 46.77 0.27
N LEU A 9 27.76 46.95 -0.62
CA LEU A 9 27.36 48.27 -1.04
C LEU A 9 26.68 49.06 0.10
N LEU A 10 25.92 48.44 0.96
CA LEU A 10 25.34 49.06 2.16
C LEU A 10 26.43 49.44 3.18
N GLY A 11 27.39 48.54 3.43
CA GLY A 11 28.57 48.83 4.26
C GLY A 11 29.50 49.87 3.62
N LEU A 12 29.72 49.80 2.31
CA LEU A 12 30.56 50.76 1.59
C LEU A 12 29.90 52.15 1.44
N CYS A 13 28.58 52.26 1.37
CA CYS A 13 27.88 53.54 1.42
C CYS A 13 28.12 54.31 2.74
N PHE A 14 28.41 53.58 3.83
CA PHE A 14 28.82 54.19 5.08
C PHE A 14 30.28 54.67 5.05
N LEU A 15 31.15 54.07 4.24
CA LEU A 15 32.62 54.30 4.28
C LEU A 15 33.18 55.11 3.10
N CYS A 16 32.45 55.23 1.97
CA CYS A 16 32.98 55.90 0.77
C CYS A 16 32.67 57.41 0.69
N GLY A 17 32.32 58.07 1.80
CA GLY A 17 32.29 59.52 1.87
C GLY A 17 33.68 60.13 2.07
N GLY A 18 34.55 59.91 1.11
CA GLY A 18 35.87 60.52 1.15
C GLY A 18 35.78 62.05 1.26
N ILE A 19 36.14 62.60 2.41
CA ILE A 19 36.24 64.03 2.66
C ILE A 19 37.49 64.51 1.96
N GLN A 20 37.34 65.26 0.88
CA GLN A 20 38.44 66.06 0.33
C GLN A 20 38.59 67.27 1.22
N THR A 21 39.54 67.23 2.10
CA THR A 21 40.00 68.43 2.86
C THR A 21 40.78 69.35 1.95
N SER A 22 40.24 70.53 1.72
CA SER A 22 40.98 71.63 1.16
C SER A 22 41.86 72.22 2.24
N CYS A 23 43.17 72.10 2.07
CA CYS A 23 44.14 72.77 2.91
C CYS A 23 44.05 74.27 2.72
N VAL A 24 43.86 74.99 3.81
CA VAL A 24 44.14 76.47 3.89
C VAL A 24 45.34 76.61 4.82
N ASP A 25 46.48 76.96 4.21
CA ASP A 25 47.72 77.27 4.88
C ASP A 25 47.56 78.66 5.52
N ASN A 26 47.74 78.84 6.84
CA ASN A 26 47.92 80.10 7.52
C ASN A 26 48.78 79.90 8.77
N ASP A 27 50.07 80.32 8.66
CA ASP A 27 50.91 80.61 9.76
C ASP A 27 50.43 81.77 10.65
N TYR A 28 49.96 81.42 11.86
CA TYR A 28 49.94 82.37 12.99
C TYR A 28 50.24 81.68 14.27
N ASP A 29 51.46 81.97 14.79
CA ASP A 29 51.96 81.51 16.10
C ASP A 29 51.37 82.41 17.20
N LEU A 30 50.49 81.82 18.07
CA LEU A 30 50.06 82.45 19.32
C LEU A 30 50.20 81.45 20.45
N ASP A 31 51.34 81.56 21.15
CA ASP A 31 51.62 80.78 22.32
C ASP A 31 50.53 80.74 23.38
N ASN A 32 50.02 79.53 23.70
CA ASN A 32 49.24 79.12 24.90
C ASN A 32 47.81 79.62 25.04
N THR A 33 46.97 79.54 24.03
CA THR A 33 45.51 79.53 24.19
C THR A 33 44.94 78.32 23.48
N ASP A 34 44.12 77.53 24.22
CA ASP A 34 43.39 76.40 23.66
C ASP A 34 42.31 76.95 22.72
N TYR A 35 42.59 76.92 21.42
CA TYR A 35 41.67 77.40 20.38
C TYR A 35 40.97 76.23 19.72
N THR A 36 40.46 75.26 20.46
CA THR A 36 39.65 74.21 19.91
C THR A 36 38.26 74.76 19.57
N LEU A 37 38.07 75.06 18.31
CA LEU A 37 36.72 75.45 17.80
C LEU A 37 35.94 74.14 17.55
N GLY A 38 34.98 73.82 18.41
CA GLY A 38 33.98 72.77 18.17
C GLY A 38 32.91 73.29 17.20
N ILE A 39 32.89 72.86 15.98
CA ILE A 39 31.82 73.12 15.02
C ILE A 39 30.88 71.91 14.98
N GLU A 40 29.63 72.07 15.44
CA GLU A 40 28.60 71.05 15.19
C GLU A 40 28.42 70.88 13.69
N THR A 41 28.74 69.69 13.18
CA THR A 41 28.61 69.35 11.77
C THR A 41 27.55 68.29 11.55
N ASN A 42 26.75 68.50 10.53
CA ASN A 42 25.83 67.50 10.02
C ASN A 42 26.18 67.28 8.54
N ILE A 43 27.07 66.37 8.27
CA ILE A 43 27.52 66.05 6.92
C ILE A 43 26.51 65.09 6.33
N THR A 44 25.80 65.47 5.29
CA THR A 44 24.85 64.63 4.58
C THR A 44 25.43 64.28 3.21
N LEU A 45 25.59 63.00 2.95
CA LEU A 45 26.04 62.46 1.67
C LEU A 45 24.90 62.45 0.65
N PRO A 46 25.18 62.52 -0.67
CA PRO A 46 24.19 62.50 -1.72
C PRO A 46 23.25 61.30 -1.63
N SER A 47 21.99 61.49 -2.04
CA SER A 47 20.98 60.46 -2.07
C SER A 47 21.40 59.29 -2.98
N CYS A 48 21.32 58.08 -2.47
CA CYS A 48 21.53 56.85 -3.23
C CYS A 48 20.31 55.91 -3.19
N SER A 49 20.28 54.91 -4.04
CA SER A 49 19.24 53.88 -4.07
C SER A 49 19.85 52.54 -4.44
N THR A 50 19.27 51.46 -3.92
CA THR A 50 19.54 50.11 -4.41
C THR A 50 18.76 49.85 -5.70
N GLY A 51 19.15 48.86 -6.47
CA GLY A 51 18.24 48.22 -7.43
C GLY A 51 17.18 47.39 -6.68
N ASP A 52 16.31 46.72 -7.44
CA ASP A 52 15.38 45.77 -6.84
C ASP A 52 16.18 44.58 -6.32
N ILE A 53 16.00 44.26 -5.06
CA ILE A 53 16.64 43.12 -4.36
C ILE A 53 15.60 42.03 -4.32
N TYR A 54 15.73 41.05 -5.22
CA TYR A 54 14.80 39.94 -5.33
C TYR A 54 15.09 38.89 -4.27
N LEU A 55 14.05 38.37 -3.62
CA LEU A 55 14.21 37.29 -2.62
C LEU A 55 14.87 36.04 -3.24
N ARG A 56 14.56 35.72 -4.47
CA ARG A 56 15.17 34.62 -5.24
C ARG A 56 16.71 34.70 -5.31
N SER A 57 17.31 35.90 -5.20
CA SER A 57 18.76 36.04 -5.23
C SER A 57 19.46 35.63 -3.95
N PHE A 58 18.73 35.44 -2.86
CA PHE A 58 19.27 34.97 -1.58
C PHE A 58 19.04 33.46 -1.40
N MET A 59 18.12 32.86 -2.15
CA MET A 59 17.70 31.49 -1.94
C MET A 59 18.46 30.48 -2.82
N ASP A 60 19.53 30.86 -3.49
CA ASP A 60 20.42 30.02 -4.33
C ASP A 60 19.80 28.66 -4.73
N LEU A 61 18.60 28.73 -5.39
CA LEU A 61 17.76 27.58 -5.69
C LEU A 61 18.40 26.79 -6.82
N GLU A 62 18.65 25.51 -6.59
CA GLU A 62 19.03 24.56 -7.62
C GLU A 62 17.84 24.24 -8.52
N GLU A 63 18.08 23.94 -9.80
CA GLU A 63 16.97 23.66 -10.77
C GLU A 63 16.11 22.46 -10.33
N ASP A 64 16.74 21.47 -9.64
CA ASP A 64 16.08 20.26 -9.15
C ASP A 64 15.90 20.25 -7.62
N GLY A 65 16.05 21.39 -6.95
CA GLY A 65 15.91 21.50 -5.49
C GLY A 65 14.45 21.35 -5.02
N VAL A 66 14.29 21.09 -3.73
CA VAL A 66 12.97 20.94 -3.06
C VAL A 66 12.12 22.21 -3.14
N ILE A 67 12.74 23.41 -3.21
CA ILE A 67 12.02 24.67 -3.43
C ILE A 67 12.07 25.02 -4.92
N GLN A 68 10.92 25.04 -5.55
CA GLN A 68 10.75 25.25 -6.98
C GLN A 68 9.81 26.43 -7.29
N TYR A 69 9.81 26.86 -8.55
CA TYR A 69 8.82 27.81 -9.05
C TYR A 69 7.69 27.06 -9.73
N VAL A 70 6.45 27.32 -9.30
CA VAL A 70 5.26 26.74 -9.90
C VAL A 70 4.34 27.87 -10.39
N TRP A 71 3.75 27.67 -11.56
CA TRP A 71 2.75 28.60 -12.07
C TRP A 71 1.43 28.41 -11.33
N ASP A 72 0.93 29.49 -10.72
CA ASP A 72 -0.39 29.51 -10.08
C ASP A 72 -1.42 30.13 -11.02
N GLU A 73 -2.44 29.34 -11.40
CA GLU A 73 -3.50 29.77 -12.33
C GLU A 73 -4.40 30.87 -11.74
N GLN A 74 -4.58 30.89 -10.43
CA GLN A 74 -5.46 31.86 -9.76
C GLN A 74 -4.74 33.20 -9.64
N LEU A 75 -3.49 33.20 -9.24
CA LEU A 75 -2.65 34.38 -9.11
C LEU A 75 -2.10 34.85 -10.47
N ARG A 76 -2.13 33.99 -11.51
CA ARG A 76 -1.54 34.22 -12.84
C ARG A 76 -0.07 34.64 -12.74
N ASP A 77 0.66 33.99 -11.85
CA ASP A 77 2.04 34.32 -11.54
C ASP A 77 2.81 33.07 -11.13
N SER A 78 4.14 33.14 -11.18
CA SER A 78 5.00 32.09 -10.65
C SER A 78 5.20 32.32 -9.16
N ILE A 79 4.98 31.27 -8.37
CA ILE A 79 5.09 31.27 -6.92
C ILE A 79 6.18 30.31 -6.46
N PHE A 80 6.72 30.52 -5.27
CA PHE A 80 7.57 29.55 -4.62
C PHE A 80 6.72 28.39 -4.07
N CYS A 81 7.22 27.19 -4.24
CA CYS A 81 6.57 25.97 -3.78
C CYS A 81 7.61 24.98 -3.27
N VAL A 82 7.38 24.41 -2.10
CA VAL A 82 8.11 23.22 -1.64
C VAL A 82 7.49 22.02 -2.37
N ARG A 83 8.30 21.32 -3.15
CA ARG A 83 7.84 20.21 -3.97
C ARG A 83 8.84 19.06 -3.90
N GLU A 84 8.37 17.90 -3.47
CA GLU A 84 9.15 16.67 -3.44
C GLU A 84 8.32 15.54 -4.02
N THR A 85 8.92 14.71 -4.87
CA THR A 85 8.25 13.60 -5.52
C THR A 85 9.00 12.30 -5.27
N GLY A 86 8.26 11.22 -5.13
CA GLY A 86 8.85 9.90 -4.95
C GLY A 86 7.89 8.79 -5.30
N SER A 87 8.41 7.58 -5.27
CA SER A 87 7.63 6.36 -5.44
C SER A 87 7.91 5.38 -4.31
N ALA A 88 6.92 4.57 -3.99
CA ALA A 88 7.07 3.49 -3.03
C ALA A 88 7.51 2.22 -3.76
N ASP A 89 8.58 1.60 -3.29
CA ASP A 89 9.00 0.28 -3.76
C ASP A 89 8.26 -0.78 -2.92
N ILE A 90 7.21 -1.36 -3.51
CA ILE A 90 6.34 -2.33 -2.85
C ILE A 90 6.57 -3.69 -3.47
N ASP A 91 6.87 -4.68 -2.64
CA ASP A 91 6.98 -6.06 -3.09
C ASP A 91 5.65 -6.54 -3.71
N PRO A 92 5.69 -7.23 -4.87
CA PRO A 92 4.49 -7.75 -5.49
C PRO A 92 3.74 -8.72 -4.57
N ILE A 93 2.43 -8.58 -4.50
CA ILE A 93 1.57 -9.47 -3.71
C ILE A 93 1.55 -10.86 -4.35
N ARG A 94 1.94 -11.87 -3.58
CA ARG A 94 1.97 -13.28 -3.98
C ARG A 94 1.32 -14.14 -2.93
N ILE A 95 0.47 -15.05 -3.37
CA ILE A 95 -0.01 -16.15 -2.54
C ILE A 95 0.79 -17.39 -2.93
N ASN A 96 1.33 -18.09 -1.94
CA ASN A 96 2.08 -19.31 -2.20
C ASN A 96 1.18 -20.40 -2.82
N GLU A 97 1.79 -21.32 -3.59
CA GLU A 97 1.07 -22.47 -4.13
C GLU A 97 0.38 -23.26 -3.00
N ILE A 98 -0.91 -23.52 -3.19
CA ILE A 98 -1.69 -24.38 -2.29
C ILE A 98 -1.91 -25.70 -3.02
N LYS A 99 -1.31 -26.75 -2.48
CA LYS A 99 -1.33 -28.09 -3.07
C LYS A 99 -1.78 -29.12 -2.06
N ILE A 100 -2.92 -29.75 -2.32
CA ILE A 100 -3.37 -30.95 -1.61
C ILE A 100 -2.79 -32.15 -2.35
N ALA A 101 -1.90 -32.90 -1.69
CA ALA A 101 -1.35 -34.11 -2.26
C ALA A 101 -2.48 -35.11 -2.58
N LYS A 102 -2.30 -35.92 -3.63
CA LYS A 102 -3.31 -36.88 -4.14
C LYS A 102 -4.13 -37.46 -3.00
N PRO A 103 -5.40 -37.09 -2.80
CA PRO A 103 -6.22 -37.57 -1.72
C PRO A 103 -6.39 -39.09 -1.83
N GLN A 104 -6.35 -39.76 -0.70
CA GLN A 104 -6.56 -41.21 -0.64
C GLN A 104 -8.04 -41.49 -0.35
N LEU A 105 -8.58 -42.50 -0.98
CA LEU A 105 -9.91 -43.02 -0.70
C LEU A 105 -9.84 -44.38 -0.03
N SER A 106 -10.73 -44.61 0.93
CA SER A 106 -10.86 -45.94 1.54
C SER A 106 -11.33 -46.95 0.50
N GLN A 107 -10.89 -48.19 0.64
CA GLN A 107 -11.42 -49.31 -0.13
C GLN A 107 -12.64 -49.89 0.58
N ILE A 108 -13.54 -50.50 -0.19
CA ILE A 108 -14.72 -51.18 0.32
C ILE A 108 -14.48 -52.69 0.21
N GLU A 109 -14.78 -53.42 1.30
CA GLU A 109 -14.89 -54.86 1.32
C GLU A 109 -16.05 -55.21 2.27
N THR A 110 -17.20 -55.56 1.70
CA THR A 110 -18.43 -55.81 2.44
C THR A 110 -19.19 -56.98 1.85
N VAL A 111 -20.21 -57.42 2.56
CA VAL A 111 -21.09 -58.50 2.13
C VAL A 111 -22.53 -58.02 2.16
N ILE A 112 -23.21 -58.15 1.03
CA ILE A 112 -24.64 -57.87 0.90
C ILE A 112 -25.44 -59.14 0.94
N SER A 113 -26.64 -59.05 1.51
CA SER A 113 -27.53 -60.20 1.67
C SER A 113 -28.68 -60.19 0.70
N LEU A 114 -29.10 -61.37 0.29
CA LEU A 114 -30.32 -61.53 -0.50
C LEU A 114 -31.53 -60.97 0.30
N ARG A 115 -32.19 -59.96 -0.27
CA ARG A 115 -33.37 -59.35 0.33
C ARG A 115 -34.65 -60.05 -0.04
N ASP A 116 -34.80 -60.36 -1.34
CA ASP A 116 -36.06 -60.85 -1.86
C ASP A 116 -35.90 -61.79 -3.07
N ILE A 117 -36.81 -62.68 -3.22
CA ILE A 117 -36.92 -63.60 -4.36
C ILE A 117 -38.32 -63.39 -4.98
N VAL A 118 -38.33 -62.78 -6.17
CA VAL A 118 -39.57 -62.47 -6.84
C VAL A 118 -39.84 -63.42 -8.03
N ASN A 119 -40.84 -64.25 -7.92
CA ASN A 119 -41.26 -65.11 -9.01
C ASN A 119 -42.21 -64.34 -9.93
N ILE A 120 -41.78 -64.08 -11.17
CA ILE A 120 -42.57 -63.35 -12.16
C ILE A 120 -43.44 -64.37 -12.92
N GLN A 121 -44.76 -64.37 -12.64
CA GLN A 121 -45.70 -65.28 -13.32
C GLN A 121 -46.04 -64.86 -14.78
N LYS A 122 -45.39 -63.86 -15.34
CA LYS A 122 -45.64 -63.42 -16.73
C LYS A 122 -44.82 -64.26 -17.70
N GLN A 123 -45.53 -64.86 -18.66
CA GLN A 123 -44.93 -65.61 -19.78
C GLN A 123 -43.97 -64.71 -20.59
N ARG A 124 -42.70 -64.71 -20.24
CA ARG A 124 -41.67 -64.22 -21.17
C ARG A 124 -41.37 -65.33 -22.18
N LYS A 125 -41.13 -64.98 -23.43
CA LYS A 125 -40.85 -65.90 -24.54
C LYS A 125 -39.54 -66.69 -24.38
N ASN A 126 -38.65 -66.25 -23.52
CA ASN A 126 -37.36 -66.88 -23.30
C ASN A 126 -37.31 -67.52 -21.91
N LYS A 127 -37.71 -68.77 -21.83
CA LYS A 127 -37.48 -69.62 -20.64
C LYS A 127 -36.14 -70.30 -20.78
N ILE A 128 -35.37 -70.28 -19.66
CA ILE A 128 -34.14 -71.06 -19.62
C ILE A 128 -34.51 -72.55 -19.62
N ARG A 129 -33.86 -73.32 -20.49
CA ARG A 129 -33.93 -74.76 -20.48
C ARG A 129 -32.74 -75.35 -19.75
N VAL A 130 -33.01 -76.13 -18.77
CA VAL A 130 -31.99 -76.87 -18.01
C VAL A 130 -32.09 -78.34 -18.32
N THR A 131 -31.00 -78.93 -18.65
CA THR A 131 -30.93 -80.35 -18.92
C THR A 131 -30.50 -81.15 -17.67
N ILE A 132 -31.37 -81.97 -17.11
CA ILE A 132 -31.11 -82.82 -15.98
C ILE A 132 -30.80 -84.23 -16.52
N LYS A 133 -29.57 -84.72 -16.28
CA LYS A 133 -29.17 -86.10 -16.63
C LYS A 133 -29.79 -87.08 -15.66
N ASN A 134 -30.54 -87.98 -16.18
CA ASN A 134 -31.15 -89.03 -15.38
C ASN A 134 -30.46 -90.41 -15.68
N PRO A 135 -29.51 -90.84 -14.87
CA PRO A 135 -28.79 -92.07 -15.09
C PRO A 135 -29.61 -93.37 -14.93
N LEU A 136 -30.82 -93.22 -14.32
CA LEU A 136 -31.71 -94.39 -14.09
C LEU A 136 -32.73 -94.58 -15.23
N LEU A 137 -33.03 -93.57 -16.01
CA LEU A 137 -34.02 -93.64 -17.11
C LEU A 137 -33.38 -93.59 -18.52
N GLY A 138 -32.11 -93.36 -18.61
CA GLY A 138 -31.36 -93.35 -19.89
C GLY A 138 -31.67 -92.17 -20.82
N ASN A 139 -32.54 -91.21 -20.42
CA ASN A 139 -32.92 -90.01 -21.17
C ASN A 139 -32.73 -88.79 -20.30
N ASP A 140 -32.12 -87.78 -20.90
CA ASP A 140 -32.00 -86.47 -20.26
C ASP A 140 -33.39 -85.78 -20.22
N MET A 141 -33.71 -85.09 -19.12
CA MET A 141 -34.95 -84.34 -18.90
C MET A 141 -34.68 -82.89 -19.06
N GLU A 142 -35.37 -82.24 -20.01
CA GLU A 142 -35.36 -80.78 -20.15
C GLU A 142 -36.43 -80.18 -19.26
N ILE A 143 -36.04 -79.24 -18.40
CA ILE A 143 -36.96 -78.44 -17.54
C ILE A 143 -36.91 -77.00 -17.96
N ASN A 144 -38.08 -76.41 -18.08
CA ASN A 144 -38.21 -74.91 -18.24
C ASN A 144 -38.21 -74.28 -16.86
N VAL A 145 -37.20 -73.48 -16.59
CA VAL A 145 -37.07 -72.73 -15.33
C VAL A 145 -38.02 -71.54 -15.32
N ASN A 146 -38.71 -71.33 -14.20
CA ASN A 146 -39.55 -70.16 -14.01
C ASN A 146 -38.73 -68.88 -13.99
N ASP A 147 -39.29 -67.80 -14.55
CA ASP A 147 -38.66 -66.49 -14.50
C ASP A 147 -38.65 -65.98 -13.05
N THR A 148 -37.49 -65.87 -12.46
CA THR A 148 -37.26 -65.55 -11.05
C THR A 148 -36.18 -64.47 -10.96
N THR A 149 -36.42 -63.49 -10.09
CA THR A 149 -35.53 -62.35 -9.84
C THR A 149 -35.04 -62.43 -8.41
N PHE A 150 -33.71 -62.24 -8.23
CA PHE A 150 -33.06 -62.17 -6.94
C PHE A 150 -32.52 -60.76 -6.71
N ILE A 151 -32.87 -60.15 -5.54
CA ILE A 151 -32.58 -58.78 -5.23
C ILE A 151 -31.67 -58.72 -4.00
N TYR A 152 -30.54 -58.04 -4.15
CA TYR A 152 -29.54 -57.79 -3.10
C TYR A 152 -29.45 -56.27 -2.89
N ASP A 153 -29.68 -55.80 -1.66
CA ASP A 153 -29.59 -54.37 -1.36
C ASP A 153 -28.16 -53.98 -0.96
N LEU A 154 -27.70 -52.91 -1.58
CA LEU A 154 -26.53 -52.15 -1.15
C LEU A 154 -27.02 -50.97 -0.30
N LYS A 155 -26.87 -51.09 1.02
CA LYS A 155 -27.28 -50.00 1.95
C LYS A 155 -26.19 -48.97 2.10
N GLU A 156 -26.56 -47.81 2.57
CA GLU A 156 -25.68 -46.66 2.77
C GLU A 156 -24.38 -46.97 3.51
N ASN A 157 -24.41 -47.85 4.46
CA ASN A 157 -23.20 -48.24 5.22
C ASN A 157 -22.33 -49.30 4.55
N ASP A 158 -22.81 -49.92 3.47
CA ASP A 158 -22.13 -51.02 2.81
C ASP A 158 -21.13 -50.58 1.75
N ALA A 159 -21.27 -49.36 1.21
CA ALA A 159 -20.43 -48.83 0.13
C ALA A 159 -20.04 -47.39 0.34
N LYS A 160 -19.12 -47.13 1.29
CA LYS A 160 -18.59 -45.81 1.62
C LYS A 160 -17.10 -45.71 1.28
N TYR A 161 -16.76 -44.67 0.51
CA TYR A 161 -15.40 -44.28 0.21
C TYR A 161 -15.06 -43.01 0.95
N SER A 162 -14.37 -43.11 2.07
CA SER A 162 -13.96 -41.95 2.87
C SER A 162 -12.67 -41.34 2.34
N ILE A 163 -12.65 -40.01 2.19
CA ILE A 163 -11.47 -39.23 1.82
C ILE A 163 -10.51 -39.21 3.03
N LYS A 164 -9.22 -39.46 2.81
CA LYS A 164 -8.17 -39.50 3.83
C LYS A 164 -6.93 -38.76 3.37
N ASN A 165 -6.21 -38.15 4.34
CA ASN A 165 -4.92 -37.52 4.12
C ASN A 165 -4.97 -36.39 3.04
N ALA A 166 -6.08 -35.69 2.91
CA ALA A 166 -6.26 -34.61 1.94
C ALA A 166 -6.07 -33.27 2.63
N VAL A 167 -4.82 -32.91 2.91
CA VAL A 167 -4.43 -31.70 3.60
C VAL A 167 -3.39 -30.93 2.79
N ALA A 168 -3.38 -29.61 2.92
CA ALA A 168 -2.27 -28.75 2.51
C ALA A 168 -1.91 -27.80 3.65
N ASP A 169 -0.65 -27.83 4.05
CA ASP A 169 -0.08 -27.02 5.12
C ASP A 169 0.68 -25.82 4.56
N HIS A 170 1.06 -24.90 5.44
CA HIS A 170 1.89 -23.73 5.11
C HIS A 170 1.26 -22.76 4.10
N ILE A 171 -0.06 -22.59 4.18
CA ILE A 171 -0.75 -21.55 3.42
C ILE A 171 -0.23 -20.18 3.86
N SER A 172 -0.12 -19.23 2.92
CA SER A 172 0.35 -17.88 3.21
C SER A 172 -0.42 -17.26 4.39
N THR A 173 0.32 -16.64 5.32
CA THR A 173 -0.26 -15.89 6.45
C THR A 173 -1.12 -14.71 6.02
N ASP A 174 -0.99 -14.30 4.77
CA ASP A 174 -1.81 -13.25 4.19
C ASP A 174 -3.27 -13.68 3.95
N VAL A 175 -3.51 -14.99 3.82
CA VAL A 175 -4.86 -15.56 3.63
C VAL A 175 -5.59 -15.59 4.97
N VAL A 176 -6.67 -14.81 5.07
CA VAL A 176 -7.51 -14.71 6.28
C VAL A 176 -8.68 -15.69 6.23
N SER A 177 -9.31 -15.84 5.07
CA SER A 177 -10.39 -16.81 4.85
C SER A 177 -10.35 -17.36 3.43
N ILE A 178 -10.85 -18.57 3.27
CA ILE A 178 -11.09 -19.21 1.98
C ILE A 178 -12.58 -19.53 1.90
N GLU A 179 -13.25 -19.04 0.86
CA GLU A 179 -14.66 -19.34 0.57
C GLU A 179 -14.78 -20.38 -0.53
N LYS A 180 -13.97 -20.24 -1.58
CA LYS A 180 -13.97 -21.12 -2.73
C LYS A 180 -12.58 -21.19 -3.35
N VAL A 181 -12.24 -22.37 -3.87
CA VAL A 181 -11.02 -22.59 -4.67
C VAL A 181 -11.34 -23.26 -5.99
N GLY A 182 -10.59 -22.90 -7.02
CA GLY A 182 -10.65 -23.50 -8.34
C GLY A 182 -9.31 -24.13 -8.74
N PHE A 183 -9.35 -25.22 -9.51
CA PHE A 183 -8.18 -25.95 -9.98
C PHE A 183 -8.46 -26.64 -11.31
N ASP A 184 -7.41 -27.13 -11.97
CA ASP A 184 -7.54 -27.92 -13.18
C ASP A 184 -8.28 -29.24 -12.86
N ALA A 185 -9.21 -29.63 -13.74
CA ALA A 185 -10.05 -30.80 -13.55
C ALA A 185 -9.28 -32.03 -13.03
N VAL A 186 -9.78 -32.60 -11.94
CA VAL A 186 -9.29 -33.81 -11.29
C VAL A 186 -10.35 -34.88 -11.43
N GLU A 187 -9.96 -36.11 -11.80
CA GLU A 187 -10.86 -37.23 -11.94
C GLU A 187 -10.85 -38.11 -10.67
N VAL A 188 -12.04 -38.45 -10.19
CA VAL A 188 -12.24 -39.47 -9.13
C VAL A 188 -12.91 -40.66 -9.76
N THR A 189 -12.24 -41.80 -9.70
CA THR A 189 -12.78 -43.08 -10.16
C THR A 189 -13.24 -43.94 -8.98
N LEU A 190 -14.50 -44.38 -9.01
CA LEU A 190 -15.07 -45.31 -8.06
C LEU A 190 -15.44 -46.60 -8.83
N ALA A 191 -14.94 -47.74 -8.42
CA ALA A 191 -15.24 -49.01 -9.06
C ALA A 191 -15.77 -50.03 -8.05
N ILE A 192 -16.78 -50.82 -8.46
CA ILE A 192 -17.38 -51.90 -7.64
C ILE A 192 -17.40 -53.21 -8.43
N HIS A 193 -17.00 -54.28 -7.78
CA HIS A 193 -17.08 -55.63 -8.28
C HIS A 193 -17.84 -56.53 -7.30
N LEU A 194 -18.68 -57.40 -7.85
CA LEU A 194 -19.32 -58.47 -7.08
C LEU A 194 -18.48 -59.71 -7.07
N ASN A 195 -18.34 -60.29 -5.90
CA ASN A 195 -17.61 -61.57 -5.68
C ASN A 195 -18.58 -62.62 -5.14
N GLY A 196 -18.30 -63.88 -5.44
CA GLY A 196 -19.08 -65.00 -4.95
C GLY A 196 -20.31 -65.34 -5.82
N CYS A 197 -20.46 -64.66 -6.97
CA CYS A 197 -21.42 -65.10 -7.98
C CYS A 197 -20.99 -66.40 -8.64
N PRO A 198 -21.85 -67.41 -8.74
CA PRO A 198 -21.61 -68.60 -9.56
C PRO A 198 -21.39 -68.24 -11.04
N SER A 199 -20.62 -69.06 -11.78
CA SER A 199 -20.25 -68.80 -13.18
C SER A 199 -21.46 -68.72 -14.14
N TYR A 200 -22.52 -69.44 -13.86
CA TYR A 200 -23.76 -69.36 -14.65
C TYR A 200 -24.52 -68.05 -14.50
N ILE A 201 -24.14 -67.16 -13.56
CA ILE A 201 -24.71 -65.82 -13.42
C ILE A 201 -23.76 -64.84 -14.13
N SER A 202 -24.09 -64.50 -15.38
CA SER A 202 -23.21 -63.68 -16.20
C SER A 202 -23.54 -62.20 -16.13
N TYR A 203 -24.78 -61.84 -15.82
CA TYR A 203 -25.28 -60.46 -15.82
C TYR A 203 -25.97 -60.10 -14.52
N MET A 204 -25.96 -58.81 -14.19
CA MET A 204 -26.71 -58.17 -13.12
C MET A 204 -27.36 -56.88 -13.61
N HIS A 205 -28.46 -56.48 -13.03
CA HIS A 205 -29.03 -55.18 -13.21
C HIS A 205 -28.79 -54.32 -11.97
N LEU A 206 -28.61 -53.03 -12.19
CA LEU A 206 -28.44 -52.05 -11.13
C LEU A 206 -29.70 -51.23 -11.03
N ASP A 207 -30.47 -51.39 -9.98
CA ASP A 207 -31.73 -50.69 -9.80
C ASP A 207 -31.61 -49.62 -8.73
N HIS A 208 -32.14 -48.41 -8.98
CA HIS A 208 -32.14 -47.28 -8.05
C HIS A 208 -30.76 -46.89 -7.51
N MET A 209 -29.69 -47.09 -8.33
CA MET A 209 -28.35 -46.72 -7.91
C MET A 209 -28.21 -45.23 -7.81
N THR A 210 -27.74 -44.76 -6.67
CA THR A 210 -27.47 -43.34 -6.40
C THR A 210 -26.10 -43.19 -5.72
N LEU A 211 -25.44 -42.10 -6.00
CA LEU A 211 -24.24 -41.65 -5.31
C LEU A 211 -24.55 -40.40 -4.49
N ALA A 212 -24.33 -40.44 -3.19
CA ALA A 212 -24.21 -39.24 -2.36
C ALA A 212 -22.73 -38.85 -2.29
N TYR A 213 -22.45 -37.55 -2.34
CA TYR A 213 -21.10 -37.00 -2.32
C TYR A 213 -21.04 -35.73 -1.49
N PRO A 214 -19.85 -35.30 -1.01
CA PRO A 214 -19.69 -34.05 -0.26
C PRO A 214 -20.14 -32.85 -1.10
N VAL A 215 -21.10 -32.06 -0.59
CA VAL A 215 -21.65 -30.88 -1.29
C VAL A 215 -20.62 -29.77 -1.56
N ASP A 216 -19.51 -29.79 -0.84
CA ASP A 216 -18.39 -28.87 -0.97
C ASP A 216 -17.56 -29.11 -2.26
N LEU A 217 -17.79 -30.22 -2.95
CA LEU A 217 -17.14 -30.55 -4.22
C LEU A 217 -17.92 -29.95 -5.40
N ASN A 218 -17.22 -29.19 -6.25
CA ASN A 218 -17.79 -28.75 -7.52
C ASN A 218 -17.57 -29.82 -8.59
N ILE A 219 -18.55 -30.75 -8.74
CA ILE A 219 -18.52 -31.79 -9.76
C ILE A 219 -19.07 -31.20 -11.06
N THR A 220 -18.27 -31.23 -12.12
CA THR A 220 -18.64 -30.67 -13.44
C THR A 220 -19.11 -31.73 -14.42
N ASN A 221 -18.69 -32.96 -14.23
CA ASN A 221 -19.12 -34.09 -15.06
C ASN A 221 -19.13 -35.39 -14.25
N CYS A 222 -20.01 -36.29 -14.63
CA CYS A 222 -20.12 -37.63 -14.10
C CYS A 222 -20.41 -38.63 -15.23
N THR A 223 -19.66 -39.74 -15.29
CA THR A 223 -19.97 -40.86 -16.18
C THR A 223 -20.11 -42.14 -15.39
N PHE A 224 -21.13 -42.92 -15.73
CA PHE A 224 -21.41 -44.22 -15.16
C PHE A 224 -21.35 -45.27 -16.26
N ASN A 225 -20.38 -46.21 -16.15
CA ASN A 225 -20.07 -47.17 -17.20
C ASN A 225 -19.95 -46.53 -18.60
N GLY A 226 -19.30 -45.35 -18.65
CA GLY A 226 -19.07 -44.60 -19.89
C GLY A 226 -20.27 -43.81 -20.43
N LYS A 227 -21.39 -43.75 -19.69
CA LYS A 227 -22.57 -42.93 -20.01
C LYS A 227 -22.64 -41.73 -19.07
N ASP A 228 -22.97 -40.54 -19.61
CA ASP A 228 -23.11 -39.32 -18.81
C ASP A 228 -24.31 -39.42 -17.85
N CYS A 229 -24.15 -38.91 -16.65
CA CYS A 229 -25.17 -38.81 -15.61
C CYS A 229 -25.43 -37.36 -15.24
N ASP A 230 -26.66 -37.07 -14.85
CA ASP A 230 -27.04 -35.75 -14.36
C ASP A 230 -26.50 -35.53 -12.94
N VAL A 231 -25.72 -34.48 -12.77
CA VAL A 231 -25.17 -34.07 -11.47
C VAL A 231 -26.15 -33.14 -10.77
N ASN A 232 -26.68 -33.57 -9.63
CA ASN A 232 -27.51 -32.76 -8.74
C ASN A 232 -26.73 -32.52 -7.43
N GLU A 233 -27.00 -31.42 -6.77
CA GLU A 233 -26.29 -31.06 -5.54
C GLU A 233 -26.36 -32.18 -4.47
N GLY A 234 -25.18 -32.67 -4.08
CA GLY A 234 -25.00 -33.70 -3.06
C GLY A 234 -25.43 -35.12 -3.46
N LYS A 235 -26.07 -35.30 -4.63
CA LYS A 235 -26.58 -36.61 -5.04
C LYS A 235 -26.66 -36.76 -6.57
N ILE A 236 -26.16 -37.86 -7.06
CA ILE A 236 -26.25 -38.26 -8.47
C ILE A 236 -27.12 -39.50 -8.59
N ILE A 237 -28.09 -39.51 -9.54
CA ILE A 237 -28.88 -40.66 -9.89
C ILE A 237 -28.16 -41.38 -11.01
N LEU A 238 -27.65 -42.59 -10.73
CA LEU A 238 -26.89 -43.41 -11.66
C LEU A 238 -27.78 -44.29 -12.51
N THR A 239 -28.84 -44.84 -11.92
CA THR A 239 -29.83 -45.70 -12.61
C THR A 239 -31.21 -45.43 -12.08
N GLU A 240 -32.21 -45.62 -12.95
CA GLU A 240 -33.64 -45.63 -12.61
C GLU A 240 -34.09 -47.01 -12.06
N GLU A 241 -35.43 -47.23 -11.94
CA GLU A 241 -36.05 -48.41 -11.40
C GLU A 241 -35.70 -49.70 -12.14
N LYS A 242 -35.33 -49.61 -13.42
CA LYS A 242 -34.86 -50.76 -14.22
C LYS A 242 -33.61 -50.40 -14.96
N GLY A 243 -32.48 -50.62 -14.29
CA GLY A 243 -31.17 -50.43 -14.89
C GLY A 243 -30.88 -51.46 -16.00
N GLU A 244 -29.92 -51.11 -16.86
CA GLU A 244 -29.44 -52.02 -17.91
C GLU A 244 -28.65 -53.18 -17.30
N ALA A 245 -28.63 -54.31 -18.01
CA ALA A 245 -27.84 -55.46 -17.64
C ALA A 245 -26.34 -55.16 -17.86
N ILE A 246 -25.55 -55.44 -16.83
CA ILE A 246 -24.10 -55.28 -16.83
C ILE A 246 -23.48 -56.64 -16.61
N LYS A 247 -22.38 -56.95 -17.32
CA LYS A 247 -21.60 -58.18 -17.04
C LYS A 247 -20.97 -58.09 -15.66
N ILE A 248 -21.14 -59.17 -14.88
CA ILE A 248 -20.57 -59.22 -13.52
C ILE A 248 -19.05 -59.16 -13.57
N SER A 249 -18.41 -59.72 -14.62
CA SER A 249 -16.95 -59.68 -14.81
C SER A 249 -16.41 -58.25 -15.00
N ASP A 250 -17.20 -57.38 -15.56
CA ASP A 250 -16.76 -56.01 -15.91
C ASP A 250 -16.89 -55.05 -14.72
N GLY A 251 -17.77 -55.37 -13.77
CA GLY A 251 -18.05 -54.53 -12.62
C GLY A 251 -18.78 -53.24 -12.97
N VAL A 252 -18.69 -52.29 -12.07
CA VAL A 252 -19.30 -50.95 -12.20
C VAL A 252 -18.20 -49.92 -12.07
N GLU A 253 -18.11 -48.98 -13.02
CA GLU A 253 -17.19 -47.87 -12.97
C GLU A 253 -17.95 -46.55 -12.99
N LEU A 254 -17.62 -45.64 -12.05
CA LEU A 254 -18.11 -44.29 -11.95
C LEU A 254 -16.94 -43.32 -11.98
N LYS A 255 -16.97 -42.34 -12.87
CA LYS A 255 -15.97 -41.29 -12.95
C LYS A 255 -16.60 -39.94 -12.70
N LEU A 256 -16.02 -39.19 -11.80
CA LEU A 256 -16.41 -37.82 -11.44
C LEU A 256 -15.30 -36.83 -11.83
N THR A 257 -15.66 -35.74 -12.46
CA THR A 257 -14.72 -34.66 -12.76
C THR A 257 -14.98 -33.51 -11.80
N ILE A 258 -13.98 -33.12 -11.03
CA ILE A 258 -14.03 -32.03 -10.03
C ILE A 258 -13.09 -30.94 -10.45
N ASN A 259 -13.50 -29.65 -10.36
CA ASN A 259 -12.65 -28.50 -10.68
C ASN A 259 -12.65 -27.40 -9.63
N GLY A 260 -13.25 -27.61 -8.48
CA GLY A 260 -13.31 -26.64 -7.39
C GLY A 260 -13.82 -27.22 -6.08
N LEU A 261 -13.55 -26.49 -5.01
CA LEU A 261 -14.05 -26.77 -3.66
C LEU A 261 -14.63 -25.49 -3.07
N GLN A 262 -15.68 -25.64 -2.28
CA GLN A 262 -16.28 -24.55 -1.51
C GLN A 262 -16.13 -24.87 -0.02
N THR A 263 -15.78 -23.87 0.79
CA THR A 263 -15.66 -24.08 2.24
C THR A 263 -17.01 -24.43 2.86
N GLY A 264 -17.02 -25.51 3.65
CA GLY A 264 -18.22 -26.05 4.27
C GLY A 264 -17.85 -27.08 5.34
N GLU A 265 -18.66 -28.14 5.44
CA GLU A 265 -18.44 -29.19 6.45
C GLU A 265 -17.27 -30.12 6.09
N ASN A 266 -17.00 -30.33 4.80
CA ASN A 266 -16.03 -31.29 4.32
C ASN A 266 -14.73 -30.65 3.80
N PHE A 267 -14.81 -29.41 3.31
CA PHE A 267 -13.62 -28.62 2.96
C PHE A 267 -13.50 -27.44 3.92
N THR A 268 -12.47 -27.44 4.76
CA THR A 268 -12.27 -26.45 5.82
C THR A 268 -10.93 -25.75 5.67
N PHE A 269 -10.87 -24.49 6.10
CA PHE A 269 -9.64 -23.72 6.25
C PHE A 269 -9.47 -23.30 7.71
N ASP A 270 -8.35 -23.65 8.30
CA ASP A 270 -7.94 -23.19 9.63
C ASP A 270 -6.96 -22.02 9.48
N ALA A 271 -7.46 -20.80 9.77
CA ALA A 271 -6.68 -19.57 9.69
C ALA A 271 -5.56 -19.47 10.74
N GLN A 272 -5.64 -20.22 11.85
CA GLN A 272 -4.60 -20.21 12.88
C GLN A 272 -3.47 -21.17 12.56
N ALA A 273 -3.83 -22.35 12.06
CA ALA A 273 -2.86 -23.37 11.65
C ALA A 273 -2.36 -23.17 10.21
N HIS A 274 -2.97 -22.27 9.45
CA HIS A 274 -2.67 -22.01 8.03
C HIS A 274 -2.68 -23.29 7.19
N HIS A 275 -3.74 -24.07 7.36
CA HIS A 275 -3.93 -25.28 6.57
C HIS A 275 -5.36 -25.44 6.05
N VAL A 276 -5.52 -26.19 4.97
CA VAL A 276 -6.80 -26.69 4.47
C VAL A 276 -6.89 -28.19 4.64
N GLU A 277 -8.10 -28.66 4.88
CA GLU A 277 -8.42 -30.06 4.99
C GLU A 277 -9.66 -30.38 4.15
N LEU A 278 -9.58 -31.46 3.35
CA LEU A 278 -10.70 -32.02 2.60
C LEU A 278 -11.04 -33.38 3.17
N ASN A 279 -12.24 -33.50 3.69
CA ASN A 279 -12.83 -34.72 4.26
C ASN A 279 -14.07 -35.11 3.47
N GLY A 280 -14.79 -36.10 3.98
CA GLY A 280 -16.08 -36.50 3.48
C GLY A 280 -16.09 -37.91 2.89
N GLU A 281 -17.26 -38.29 2.40
CA GLU A 281 -17.53 -39.65 1.95
C GLU A 281 -18.33 -39.62 0.64
N PHE A 282 -17.97 -40.55 -0.26
CA PHE A 282 -18.81 -40.93 -1.38
C PHE A 282 -19.58 -42.19 -0.97
N THR A 283 -20.91 -42.13 -1.04
CA THR A 283 -21.74 -43.24 -0.58
C THR A 283 -22.64 -43.73 -1.71
N LEU A 284 -22.52 -45.00 -2.06
CA LEU A 284 -23.35 -45.65 -3.05
C LEU A 284 -24.51 -46.38 -2.38
N ASN A 285 -25.71 -46.20 -2.90
CA ASN A 285 -26.94 -46.87 -2.48
C ASN A 285 -27.68 -47.44 -3.70
N GLY A 286 -28.33 -48.57 -3.55
CA GLY A 286 -29.11 -49.16 -4.62
C GLY A 286 -29.34 -50.66 -4.43
N SER A 287 -29.72 -51.33 -5.49
CA SER A 287 -29.90 -52.77 -5.46
C SER A 287 -29.27 -53.45 -6.67
N PHE A 288 -28.70 -54.63 -6.44
CA PHE A 288 -28.31 -55.53 -7.50
C PHE A 288 -29.43 -56.51 -7.73
N ARG A 289 -29.89 -56.61 -8.97
CA ARG A 289 -30.94 -57.53 -9.39
C ARG A 289 -30.35 -58.55 -10.39
N ILE A 290 -30.54 -59.84 -10.11
CA ILE A 290 -30.09 -60.94 -10.94
C ILE A 290 -31.34 -61.67 -11.43
N GLU A 291 -31.46 -61.91 -12.74
CA GLU A 291 -32.61 -62.56 -13.37
C GLU A 291 -32.21 -63.91 -13.94
N THR A 292 -33.04 -64.95 -13.68
CA THR A 292 -32.78 -66.30 -14.23
C THR A 292 -32.79 -66.31 -15.75
N ALA A 293 -33.49 -65.40 -16.40
CA ALA A 293 -33.54 -65.28 -17.85
C ALA A 293 -32.16 -64.98 -18.49
N GLU A 294 -31.19 -64.55 -17.70
CA GLU A 294 -29.83 -64.16 -18.12
C GLU A 294 -28.76 -65.18 -17.64
N PHE A 295 -29.17 -66.29 -17.07
CA PHE A 295 -28.24 -67.35 -16.66
C PHE A 295 -27.73 -68.11 -17.88
N ASP A 296 -26.47 -68.53 -17.82
CA ASP A 296 -25.93 -69.50 -18.78
C ASP A 296 -26.56 -70.87 -18.53
N SER A 297 -27.35 -71.32 -19.52
CA SER A 297 -28.14 -72.56 -19.41
C SER A 297 -27.28 -73.79 -19.31
N ASP A 298 -26.11 -73.82 -19.98
CA ASP A 298 -25.23 -75.00 -20.02
C ASP A 298 -24.48 -75.10 -18.70
N GLU A 299 -23.89 -74.03 -18.20
CA GLU A 299 -23.20 -74.00 -16.89
C GLU A 299 -24.17 -74.26 -15.73
N LEU A 300 -25.38 -73.67 -15.80
CA LEU A 300 -26.44 -73.97 -14.81
C LEU A 300 -26.83 -75.45 -14.82
N SER A 301 -26.97 -76.06 -16.00
CA SER A 301 -27.26 -77.47 -16.16
C SER A 301 -26.17 -78.34 -15.57
N GLU A 302 -24.89 -78.06 -15.81
CA GLU A 302 -23.75 -78.73 -15.20
C GLU A 302 -23.80 -78.64 -13.67
N LYS A 303 -24.06 -77.42 -13.12
CA LYS A 303 -24.17 -77.21 -11.69
C LYS A 303 -25.30 -78.07 -11.07
N ILE A 304 -26.47 -78.04 -11.65
CA ILE A 304 -27.63 -78.79 -11.16
C ILE A 304 -27.31 -80.27 -11.18
N ASN A 305 -26.68 -80.77 -12.21
CA ASN A 305 -26.27 -82.18 -12.30
C ASN A 305 -25.19 -82.62 -11.25
N SER A 306 -24.58 -81.66 -10.61
CA SER A 306 -23.64 -81.87 -9.50
C SER A 306 -24.31 -81.85 -8.11
N LEU A 307 -25.58 -81.50 -8.00
CA LEU A 307 -26.35 -81.39 -6.76
C LEU A 307 -26.82 -82.77 -6.27
N THR A 308 -27.23 -82.85 -5.00
CA THR A 308 -27.89 -84.00 -4.45
C THR A 308 -29.30 -84.22 -5.05
N ALA A 309 -29.86 -85.41 -4.99
CA ALA A 309 -31.21 -85.67 -5.47
C ALA A 309 -32.28 -84.83 -4.71
N GLU A 310 -32.03 -84.51 -3.45
CA GLU A 310 -32.88 -83.69 -2.62
C GLU A 310 -32.86 -82.20 -3.08
N ASP A 311 -31.63 -81.66 -3.30
CA ASP A 311 -31.48 -80.28 -3.83
C ASP A 311 -32.07 -80.10 -5.23
N ILE A 312 -31.95 -81.13 -6.10
CA ILE A 312 -32.58 -81.15 -7.43
C ILE A 312 -34.10 -81.11 -7.30
N LYS A 313 -34.66 -81.89 -6.38
CA LYS A 313 -36.10 -81.89 -6.10
C LYS A 313 -36.54 -80.57 -5.58
N ASP A 314 -35.80 -79.94 -4.68
CA ASP A 314 -36.10 -78.60 -4.15
C ASP A 314 -36.06 -77.55 -5.25
N PHE A 315 -35.08 -77.59 -6.11
CA PHE A 315 -34.99 -76.67 -7.27
C PHE A 315 -36.22 -76.82 -8.21
N ILE A 316 -36.61 -78.08 -8.53
CA ILE A 316 -37.83 -78.35 -9.34
C ILE A 316 -39.08 -77.75 -8.69
N ASN A 317 -39.13 -77.75 -7.36
CA ASN A 317 -40.22 -77.11 -6.59
C ASN A 317 -40.10 -75.59 -6.44
N GLY A 318 -39.11 -74.96 -7.08
CA GLY A 318 -38.91 -73.51 -7.06
C GLY A 318 -38.02 -72.99 -5.92
N ASN A 319 -37.35 -73.89 -5.19
CA ASN A 319 -36.41 -73.53 -4.16
C ASN A 319 -35.00 -73.39 -4.77
N TRP A 320 -34.44 -72.15 -4.70
CA TRP A 320 -33.14 -71.77 -5.28
C TRP A 320 -31.98 -71.81 -4.30
N ASN A 321 -32.19 -72.20 -3.05
CA ASN A 321 -31.21 -72.08 -1.97
C ASN A 321 -29.84 -72.81 -2.24
N SER A 322 -29.82 -73.85 -3.03
CA SER A 322 -28.59 -74.60 -3.39
C SER A 322 -27.87 -74.03 -4.62
N LEU A 323 -28.51 -73.07 -5.29
CA LEU A 323 -28.00 -72.46 -6.52
C LEU A 323 -27.67 -70.94 -6.37
N ILE A 324 -28.48 -70.22 -5.63
CA ILE A 324 -28.27 -68.78 -5.44
C ILE A 324 -27.60 -68.50 -4.10
N PRO A 325 -26.50 -67.74 -4.07
CA PRO A 325 -25.84 -67.34 -2.82
C PRO A 325 -26.73 -66.47 -1.97
N VAL A 326 -26.87 -66.77 -0.69
CA VAL A 326 -27.60 -65.91 0.28
C VAL A 326 -26.88 -64.59 0.47
N THR A 327 -25.58 -64.56 0.26
CA THR A 327 -24.76 -63.36 0.38
C THR A 327 -23.82 -63.21 -0.81
N LEU A 328 -23.56 -61.96 -1.23
CA LEU A 328 -22.58 -61.62 -2.24
C LEU A 328 -21.51 -60.70 -1.64
N GLY A 329 -20.25 -60.94 -1.93
CA GLY A 329 -19.17 -60.04 -1.59
C GLY A 329 -19.18 -58.80 -2.52
N VAL A 330 -19.01 -57.65 -1.96
CA VAL A 330 -18.83 -56.39 -2.70
C VAL A 330 -17.44 -55.86 -2.42
N LYS A 331 -16.62 -55.72 -3.45
CA LYS A 331 -15.32 -55.10 -3.37
C LYS A 331 -15.27 -53.84 -4.19
N GLY A 332 -14.92 -52.70 -3.54
CA GLY A 332 -14.84 -51.41 -4.18
C GLY A 332 -13.43 -50.81 -4.07
N ASN A 333 -12.97 -50.26 -5.19
CA ASN A 333 -11.72 -49.48 -5.26
C ASN A 333 -12.08 -48.05 -5.64
N ALA A 334 -11.35 -47.08 -5.08
CA ALA A 334 -11.53 -45.67 -5.41
C ALA A 334 -10.19 -44.94 -5.41
N GLU A 335 -10.04 -43.99 -6.32
CA GLU A 335 -8.84 -43.17 -6.37
C GLU A 335 -9.12 -41.79 -7.02
N PHE A 336 -8.34 -40.79 -6.61
CA PHE A 336 -8.13 -39.59 -7.38
C PHE A 336 -7.03 -39.84 -8.42
N ASP A 337 -7.07 -39.18 -9.58
CA ASP A 337 -6.06 -39.35 -10.63
C ASP A 337 -4.75 -38.64 -10.30
N LYS A 338 -4.80 -37.46 -9.66
CA LYS A 338 -3.65 -36.59 -9.38
C LYS A 338 -3.82 -35.75 -8.12
N ASP A 339 -2.78 -34.94 -7.82
CA ASP A 339 -2.82 -33.91 -6.79
C ASP A 339 -3.84 -32.80 -7.15
N ILE A 340 -4.40 -32.14 -6.13
CA ILE A 340 -5.25 -30.97 -6.29
C ILE A 340 -4.35 -29.73 -6.12
N VAL A 341 -4.04 -29.05 -7.23
CA VAL A 341 -3.24 -27.81 -7.23
C VAL A 341 -4.18 -26.64 -7.46
N ILE A 342 -4.36 -25.81 -6.43
CA ILE A 342 -5.26 -24.66 -6.47
C ILE A 342 -4.68 -23.62 -7.43
N LYS A 343 -5.53 -23.06 -8.31
CA LYS A 343 -5.20 -22.02 -9.28
C LYS A 343 -5.86 -20.72 -8.97
N THR A 344 -7.09 -20.77 -8.52
CA THR A 344 -7.87 -19.60 -8.17
C THR A 344 -8.45 -19.73 -6.78
N PHE A 345 -8.68 -18.59 -6.16
CA PHE A 345 -9.17 -18.54 -4.80
C PHE A 345 -10.12 -17.35 -4.62
N THR A 346 -11.19 -17.55 -3.86
CA THR A 346 -12.12 -16.52 -3.39
C THR A 346 -12.06 -16.50 -1.87
N GLY A 347 -11.93 -15.30 -1.26
CA GLY A 347 -11.81 -15.14 0.18
C GLY A 347 -11.14 -13.84 0.58
N GLU A 348 -10.81 -13.71 1.85
CA GLU A 348 -10.17 -12.50 2.38
C GLU A 348 -8.65 -12.65 2.45
N VAL A 349 -7.95 -11.59 2.02
CA VAL A 349 -6.50 -11.46 2.11
C VAL A 349 -6.15 -10.19 2.85
N THR A 350 -5.16 -10.27 3.73
CA THR A 350 -4.53 -9.13 4.39
C THR A 350 -3.03 -9.21 4.14
N HIS A 351 -2.51 -8.28 3.33
CA HIS A 351 -1.10 -8.25 2.95
C HIS A 351 -0.39 -7.08 3.62
N ASN A 352 0.77 -7.35 4.22
CA ASN A 352 1.61 -6.29 4.77
C ASN A 352 2.51 -5.75 3.67
N VAL A 353 2.32 -4.49 3.31
CA VAL A 353 3.05 -3.79 2.24
C VAL A 353 4.51 -3.51 2.61
N GLY A 354 4.89 -3.70 3.88
CA GLY A 354 6.22 -3.34 4.37
C GLY A 354 6.38 -1.86 4.66
N SER A 355 7.61 -1.39 4.76
CA SER A 355 7.92 0.03 5.00
C SER A 355 8.17 0.75 3.68
N ILE A 356 7.45 1.84 3.45
CA ILE A 356 7.71 2.77 2.35
C ILE A 356 8.92 3.64 2.72
N ALA A 357 9.77 3.97 1.74
CA ALA A 357 10.87 4.91 1.96
C ALA A 357 10.32 6.26 2.46
N PRO A 358 10.93 6.84 3.52
CA PRO A 358 10.46 8.11 4.05
C PRO A 358 10.65 9.23 3.03
N ILE A 359 9.77 10.23 3.08
CA ILE A 359 9.97 11.50 2.36
C ILE A 359 11.12 12.23 3.04
N LYS A 360 12.19 12.51 2.31
CA LYS A 360 13.30 13.30 2.79
C LYS A 360 13.21 14.69 2.18
N LEU A 361 13.38 15.70 3.01
CA LEU A 361 13.46 17.08 2.57
C LEU A 361 14.96 17.47 2.56
N ASP A 362 15.72 16.77 1.70
CA ASP A 362 17.15 17.03 1.51
C ASP A 362 17.33 18.31 0.65
N ASP A 363 18.53 18.89 0.66
CA ASP A 363 18.92 20.05 -0.16
C ASP A 363 18.13 21.35 0.10
N LEU A 364 17.64 21.52 1.33
CA LEU A 364 17.08 22.78 1.75
C LEU A 364 18.19 23.80 2.10
N PRO A 365 18.00 25.10 1.78
CA PRO A 365 18.94 26.14 2.17
C PRO A 365 19.23 26.14 3.68
N ASP A 366 20.50 26.24 4.08
CA ASP A 366 20.96 26.14 5.47
C ASP A 366 20.20 27.05 6.45
N PHE A 367 19.77 28.23 6.00
CA PHE A 367 19.04 29.18 6.86
C PHE A 367 17.66 28.65 7.32
N LEU A 368 17.10 27.64 6.63
CA LEU A 368 15.84 27.03 7.02
C LEU A 368 16.01 26.09 8.24
N ASN A 369 17.22 25.69 8.55
CA ASN A 369 17.56 24.88 9.72
C ASN A 369 17.73 25.70 11.01
N ASP A 370 17.54 27.04 10.96
CA ASP A 370 17.60 27.88 12.14
C ASP A 370 16.42 27.56 13.09
N ASP A 371 16.70 27.44 14.39
CA ASP A 371 15.70 27.10 15.42
C ASP A 371 14.52 28.10 15.48
N GLU A 372 14.71 29.33 15.02
CA GLU A 372 13.70 30.37 14.99
C GLU A 372 12.80 30.32 13.72
N VAL A 373 13.15 29.50 12.73
CA VAL A 373 12.37 29.33 11.51
C VAL A 373 11.12 28.51 11.78
N VAL A 374 9.98 29.01 11.30
CA VAL A 374 8.67 28.34 11.39
C VAL A 374 8.00 28.40 10.02
N LEU A 375 7.94 27.24 9.35
CA LEU A 375 7.25 27.09 8.06
C LEU A 375 5.75 26.80 8.26
N ASP A 376 5.05 27.73 8.89
CA ASP A 376 3.59 27.67 8.99
C ASP A 376 2.97 28.01 7.64
N LEU A 377 2.65 26.99 6.84
CA LEU A 377 2.02 27.14 5.53
C LEU A 377 0.51 26.97 5.65
N ASP A 378 -0.26 27.76 4.91
CA ASP A 378 -1.72 27.83 5.04
C ASP A 378 -2.41 26.51 4.65
N ASN A 379 -1.98 25.85 3.59
CA ASN A 379 -2.59 24.60 3.13
C ASN A 379 -1.64 23.75 2.28
N PRO A 380 -0.58 23.18 2.86
CA PRO A 380 0.25 22.23 2.15
C PRO A 380 -0.56 20.98 1.81
N VAL A 381 -0.26 20.37 0.67
CA VAL A 381 -0.98 19.21 0.13
C VAL A 381 -0.02 18.03 -0.01
N LEU A 382 -0.43 16.88 0.46
CA LEU A 382 0.22 15.62 0.16
C LEU A 382 -0.64 14.84 -0.82
N LEU A 383 -0.05 14.45 -1.93
CA LEU A 383 -0.68 13.83 -3.07
C LEU A 383 -0.23 12.38 -3.22
N PHE A 384 -1.15 11.50 -3.56
CA PHE A 384 -0.87 10.09 -3.82
C PHE A 384 -1.53 9.66 -5.11
N LYS A 385 -0.81 8.84 -5.85
CA LYS A 385 -1.28 8.18 -7.04
C LYS A 385 -0.99 6.70 -6.90
N ALA A 386 -2.04 5.88 -6.92
CA ALA A 386 -1.91 4.45 -6.72
C ALA A 386 -2.55 3.67 -7.87
N LYS A 387 -1.90 2.61 -8.29
CA LYS A 387 -2.38 1.65 -9.27
C LYS A 387 -2.01 0.24 -8.83
N HIS A 388 -2.89 -0.73 -9.03
CA HIS A 388 -2.60 -2.14 -8.78
C HIS A 388 -3.21 -3.05 -9.85
N GLU A 389 -2.70 -4.28 -9.94
CA GLU A 389 -3.13 -5.29 -10.93
C GLU A 389 -4.12 -6.31 -10.33
N ILE A 390 -4.50 -6.17 -9.07
CA ILE A 390 -5.40 -7.11 -8.38
C ILE A 390 -6.82 -6.91 -8.92
N PRO A 391 -7.52 -7.98 -9.37
CA PRO A 391 -8.87 -7.88 -9.93
C PRO A 391 -9.95 -7.71 -8.84
N SER A 392 -9.72 -6.83 -7.89
CA SER A 392 -10.59 -6.53 -6.76
C SER A 392 -10.25 -5.18 -6.16
N SER A 393 -11.21 -4.54 -5.50
CA SER A 393 -10.92 -3.34 -4.72
C SER A 393 -10.05 -3.67 -3.50
N VAL A 394 -9.10 -2.80 -3.24
CA VAL A 394 -8.15 -2.89 -2.14
C VAL A 394 -8.43 -1.77 -1.15
N PHE A 395 -8.30 -2.06 0.15
CA PHE A 395 -8.55 -1.10 1.21
C PHE A 395 -7.31 -0.98 2.12
N THR A 396 -6.92 0.25 2.40
CA THR A 396 -5.78 0.54 3.30
C THR A 396 -5.97 1.91 3.97
N SER A 397 -5.09 2.29 4.89
CA SER A 397 -4.95 3.65 5.43
C SER A 397 -3.47 4.00 5.55
N ILE A 398 -3.17 5.29 5.55
CA ILE A 398 -1.81 5.81 5.59
C ILE A 398 -1.65 6.62 6.87
N GLU A 399 -0.54 6.43 7.57
CA GLU A 399 -0.12 7.23 8.70
C GLU A 399 1.22 7.92 8.38
N LEU A 400 1.26 9.24 8.57
CA LEU A 400 2.45 10.07 8.33
C LEU A 400 2.99 10.57 9.66
N LYS A 401 4.27 10.36 9.89
CA LYS A 401 4.98 10.76 11.10
C LYS A 401 6.16 11.64 10.77
N SER A 402 6.33 12.70 11.52
CA SER A 402 7.49 13.58 11.43
C SER A 402 8.25 13.55 12.76
N ASN A 403 9.58 13.63 12.71
CA ASN A 403 10.40 13.74 13.91
C ASN A 403 10.26 15.09 14.65
N THR A 404 9.59 16.07 14.02
CA THR A 404 9.36 17.41 14.57
C THR A 404 7.91 17.63 15.03
N CYS A 405 7.00 16.68 14.78
CA CYS A 405 5.58 16.76 15.14
C CYS A 405 5.14 15.51 15.95
N GLU A 406 4.62 15.72 17.15
CA GLU A 406 4.17 14.61 18.01
C GLU A 406 2.88 13.93 17.53
N THR A 407 2.03 14.68 16.81
CA THR A 407 0.72 14.18 16.36
C THR A 407 0.83 13.71 14.92
N PRO A 408 0.67 12.40 14.65
CA PRO A 408 0.68 11.90 13.29
C PRO A 408 -0.54 12.35 12.49
N VAL A 409 -0.41 12.38 11.18
CA VAL A 409 -1.54 12.48 10.25
C VAL A 409 -1.96 11.08 9.85
N LYS A 410 -3.20 10.69 10.15
CA LYS A 410 -3.73 9.38 9.83
C LYS A 410 -4.98 9.49 8.98
N THR A 411 -4.97 8.86 7.80
CA THR A 411 -6.13 8.84 6.90
C THR A 411 -7.21 7.88 7.40
N GLU A 412 -8.45 8.13 7.02
CA GLU A 412 -9.47 7.09 7.00
C GLU A 412 -9.15 6.04 5.93
N THR A 413 -9.97 5.00 5.88
CA THR A 413 -9.77 3.91 4.91
C THR A 413 -9.90 4.42 3.48
N ILE A 414 -8.86 4.22 2.69
CA ILE A 414 -8.78 4.54 1.27
C ILE A 414 -9.15 3.29 0.47
N LYS A 415 -10.05 3.44 -0.50
CA LYS A 415 -10.40 2.38 -1.43
C LYS A 415 -9.62 2.57 -2.73
N LEU A 416 -8.79 1.61 -3.09
CA LEU A 416 -8.08 1.56 -4.37
C LEU A 416 -8.79 0.61 -5.32
N THR A 417 -8.81 0.96 -6.61
CA THR A 417 -9.38 0.14 -7.69
C THR A 417 -8.27 -0.21 -8.70
N GLU A 418 -8.52 -1.14 -9.60
CA GLU A 418 -7.56 -1.55 -10.66
C GLU A 418 -7.11 -0.40 -11.58
N THR A 419 -7.89 0.68 -11.65
CA THR A 419 -7.52 1.87 -12.41
C THR A 419 -6.62 2.78 -11.58
N GLU A 420 -5.91 3.71 -12.23
CA GLU A 420 -5.15 4.74 -11.54
C GLU A 420 -6.06 5.58 -10.63
N ASN A 421 -5.76 5.58 -9.34
CA ASN A 421 -6.46 6.34 -8.32
C ASN A 421 -5.60 7.52 -7.89
N LYS A 422 -6.21 8.69 -7.77
CA LYS A 422 -5.54 9.92 -7.34
C LYS A 422 -6.22 10.45 -6.09
N TYR A 423 -5.42 10.71 -5.06
CA TYR A 423 -5.88 11.20 -3.76
C TYR A 423 -5.02 12.34 -3.28
N TYR A 424 -5.62 13.21 -2.45
CA TYR A 424 -4.88 14.22 -1.73
C TYR A 424 -5.33 14.34 -0.28
N ILE A 425 -4.38 14.73 0.57
CA ILE A 425 -4.56 15.05 1.97
C ILE A 425 -4.20 16.52 2.15
N ALA A 426 -5.12 17.33 2.64
CA ALA A 426 -4.93 18.72 2.95
C ALA A 426 -5.96 19.17 4.00
N ASP A 427 -5.58 20.10 4.87
CA ASP A 427 -6.47 20.59 5.93
C ASP A 427 -7.71 21.27 5.33
N LYS A 428 -7.55 21.98 4.21
CA LYS A 428 -8.65 22.62 3.47
C LYS A 428 -8.80 22.00 2.09
N PRO A 429 -10.05 21.83 1.58
CA PRO A 429 -10.25 21.46 0.18
C PRO A 429 -9.58 22.47 -0.77
N THR A 430 -8.97 21.98 -1.83
CA THR A 430 -8.31 22.81 -2.83
C THR A 430 -8.48 22.24 -4.24
N ASP A 431 -8.64 23.14 -5.22
CA ASP A 431 -8.62 22.83 -6.64
C ASP A 431 -7.25 23.17 -7.27
N ALA A 432 -6.38 23.86 -6.51
CA ALA A 432 -5.04 24.24 -6.94
C ALA A 432 -4.06 23.06 -6.80
N LEU A 433 -4.30 22.00 -7.58
CA LEU A 433 -3.47 20.80 -7.61
C LEU A 433 -2.59 20.80 -8.87
N PRO A 434 -1.40 20.17 -8.80
CA PRO A 434 -0.58 19.92 -9.99
C PRO A 434 -1.36 19.21 -11.09
N GLU A 435 -1.00 19.45 -12.37
CA GLU A 435 -1.72 18.90 -13.54
C GLU A 435 -1.90 17.36 -13.46
N ASN A 436 -0.87 16.66 -12.98
CA ASN A 436 -0.88 15.21 -12.82
C ASN A 436 -1.92 14.70 -11.82
N TYR A 437 -2.39 15.57 -10.92
CA TYR A 437 -3.34 15.26 -9.85
C TYR A 437 -4.69 15.98 -10.00
N LYS A 438 -4.93 16.62 -11.13
CA LYS A 438 -6.26 17.20 -11.40
C LYS A 438 -7.34 16.14 -11.28
N GLY A 439 -8.40 16.45 -10.53
CA GLY A 439 -9.50 15.52 -10.25
C GLY A 439 -9.21 14.50 -9.13
N ALA A 440 -8.12 14.65 -8.39
CA ALA A 440 -7.85 13.82 -7.22
C ALA A 440 -8.94 13.97 -6.15
N ASN A 441 -9.25 12.88 -5.46
CA ASN A 441 -10.22 12.85 -4.37
C ASN A 441 -9.55 13.25 -3.05
N ARG A 442 -10.21 14.14 -2.29
CA ARG A 442 -9.76 14.43 -0.93
C ARG A 442 -10.03 13.25 -0.02
N VAL A 443 -9.03 12.86 0.77
CA VAL A 443 -9.17 11.83 1.80
C VAL A 443 -9.39 12.51 3.14
N ASP A 444 -10.34 12.00 3.93
CA ASP A 444 -10.53 12.43 5.31
C ASP A 444 -9.43 11.86 6.20
N PHE A 445 -8.99 12.64 7.18
CA PHE A 445 -7.87 12.29 8.05
C PHE A 445 -7.97 12.97 9.42
N THR A 446 -7.16 12.52 10.35
CA THR A 446 -6.92 13.15 11.65
C THR A 446 -5.52 13.74 11.69
N GLY A 447 -5.29 14.75 12.54
CA GLY A 447 -4.02 15.47 12.60
C GLY A 447 -4.05 16.75 11.77
N SER A 448 -2.89 17.29 11.41
CA SER A 448 -2.74 18.50 10.58
C SER A 448 -1.52 18.36 9.68
N VAL A 449 -1.72 18.54 8.37
CA VAL A 449 -0.64 18.48 7.37
C VAL A 449 0.36 19.63 7.55
N PRO A 450 -0.07 20.91 7.78
CA PRO A 450 0.84 21.98 8.10
C PRO A 450 1.77 21.69 9.30
N ALA A 451 1.24 21.02 10.33
CA ALA A 451 2.03 20.70 11.52
C ALA A 451 3.20 19.74 11.25
N LEU A 452 3.09 18.87 10.26
CA LEU A 452 4.17 17.92 9.89
C LEU A 452 5.42 18.63 9.39
N ILE A 453 5.27 19.81 8.77
CA ILE A 453 6.36 20.57 8.12
C ILE A 453 6.60 21.94 8.77
N GLN A 454 5.85 22.30 9.80
CA GLN A 454 5.96 23.60 10.46
C GLN A 454 7.39 23.88 11.00
N LYS A 455 8.05 22.84 11.51
CA LYS A 455 9.49 22.77 11.65
C LYS A 455 9.97 21.76 10.62
N ILE A 456 10.98 22.11 9.86
CA ILE A 456 11.49 21.25 8.81
C ILE A 456 11.94 19.91 9.43
N PRO A 457 11.29 18.80 9.08
CA PRO A 457 11.74 17.50 9.57
C PRO A 457 12.91 16.98 8.73
N GLU A 458 13.77 16.19 9.34
CA GLU A 458 14.77 15.42 8.58
C GLU A 458 14.08 14.45 7.61
N ARG A 459 12.92 13.92 8.02
CA ARG A 459 12.13 13.00 7.21
C ARG A 459 10.67 12.95 7.68
N ILE A 460 9.80 12.54 6.78
CA ILE A 460 8.43 12.15 7.08
C ILE A 460 8.31 10.66 6.78
N ASP A 461 8.11 9.86 7.83
CA ASP A 461 7.90 8.42 7.70
C ASP A 461 6.46 8.16 7.20
N ILE A 462 6.32 7.21 6.26
CA ILE A 462 5.03 6.80 5.68
C ILE A 462 4.77 5.36 6.10
N ASP A 463 3.85 5.17 7.02
CA ASP A 463 3.38 3.85 7.43
C ASP A 463 2.06 3.54 6.70
N VAL A 464 2.04 2.42 6.00
CA VAL A 464 0.82 1.92 5.33
C VAL A 464 0.28 0.75 6.14
N GLU A 465 -0.97 0.87 6.57
CA GLU A 465 -1.66 -0.24 7.24
C GLU A 465 -1.79 -1.43 6.29
N PRO A 466 -1.81 -2.66 6.81
CA PRO A 466 -1.95 -3.83 5.98
C PRO A 466 -3.11 -3.72 4.99
N VAL A 467 -2.81 -3.99 3.74
CA VAL A 467 -3.77 -3.95 2.64
C VAL A 467 -4.78 -5.08 2.81
N LYS A 468 -6.07 -4.76 2.79
CA LYS A 468 -7.16 -5.72 2.91
C LYS A 468 -7.93 -5.79 1.59
N LEU A 469 -8.20 -6.99 1.15
CA LEU A 469 -9.03 -7.22 -0.03
C LEU A 469 -9.91 -8.46 0.14
N HIS A 470 -11.09 -8.43 -0.47
CA HIS A 470 -11.90 -9.61 -0.69
C HIS A 470 -11.68 -10.07 -2.13
N ALA A 471 -10.85 -11.10 -2.29
CA ALA A 471 -10.49 -11.66 -3.58
C ALA A 471 -11.68 -12.40 -4.19
N GLN A 472 -11.98 -12.13 -5.46
CA GLN A 472 -12.94 -12.89 -6.25
C GLN A 472 -12.20 -13.58 -7.40
N GLU A 473 -12.06 -14.89 -7.34
CA GLU A 473 -11.34 -15.70 -8.33
C GLU A 473 -9.90 -15.22 -8.58
N LEU A 474 -9.19 -14.83 -7.51
CA LEU A 474 -7.80 -14.41 -7.59
C LEU A 474 -6.94 -15.56 -8.12
N ASP A 475 -6.20 -15.32 -9.20
CA ASP A 475 -5.26 -16.28 -9.78
C ASP A 475 -3.97 -16.32 -8.94
N ILE A 476 -3.82 -17.32 -8.08
CA ILE A 476 -2.66 -17.45 -7.19
C ILE A 476 -1.37 -17.88 -7.90
N THR A 477 -1.43 -18.17 -9.19
CA THR A 477 -0.22 -18.47 -9.98
C THR A 477 0.51 -17.21 -10.43
N LYS A 478 -0.08 -16.03 -10.24
CA LYS A 478 0.45 -14.72 -10.62
C LYS A 478 0.97 -13.94 -9.43
N SER A 479 1.80 -12.95 -9.75
CA SER A 479 2.17 -11.87 -8.85
C SER A 479 1.42 -10.61 -9.27
N TYR A 480 1.02 -9.80 -8.31
CA TYR A 480 0.28 -8.57 -8.54
C TYR A 480 1.11 -7.39 -8.09
N ASN A 481 1.46 -6.51 -9.03
CA ASN A 481 2.20 -5.29 -8.74
C ASN A 481 1.27 -4.24 -8.13
N VAL A 482 1.86 -3.43 -7.24
CA VAL A 482 1.23 -2.24 -6.67
C VAL A 482 2.20 -1.08 -6.82
N ASP A 483 1.82 -0.08 -7.60
CA ASP A 483 2.60 1.12 -7.84
C ASP A 483 2.00 2.26 -7.03
N ILE A 484 2.80 2.94 -6.22
CA ILE A 484 2.39 4.14 -5.48
C ILE A 484 3.41 5.24 -5.72
N ASP A 485 2.96 6.34 -6.30
CA ASP A 485 3.71 7.58 -6.38
C ASP A 485 3.16 8.57 -5.35
N TYR A 486 4.03 9.42 -4.80
CA TYR A 486 3.63 10.51 -3.92
C TYR A 486 4.26 11.83 -4.35
N GLU A 487 3.62 12.93 -3.97
CA GLU A 487 4.12 14.28 -4.17
C GLU A 487 3.74 15.16 -2.98
N VAL A 488 4.73 15.80 -2.38
CA VAL A 488 4.53 16.93 -1.47
C VAL A 488 4.39 18.17 -2.32
N PHE A 489 3.31 18.91 -2.18
CA PHE A 489 3.05 20.15 -2.89
C PHE A 489 2.62 21.22 -1.89
N ALA A 490 3.53 22.11 -1.56
CA ALA A 490 3.33 23.11 -0.54
C ALA A 490 3.70 24.50 -1.06
N PRO A 491 2.76 25.21 -1.71
CA PRO A 491 2.93 26.62 -2.06
C PRO A 491 3.31 27.43 -0.84
N LEU A 492 4.26 28.35 -0.96
CA LEU A 492 4.64 29.25 0.14
C LEU A 492 3.55 30.31 0.37
N THR A 493 2.36 29.85 0.69
CA THR A 493 1.25 30.64 1.19
C THR A 493 1.32 30.63 2.71
N PHE A 494 1.42 31.81 3.32
CA PHE A 494 1.75 31.95 4.74
C PHE A 494 0.57 31.64 5.65
N GLY A 495 0.83 30.83 6.69
CA GLY A 495 -0.04 30.65 7.83
C GLY A 495 0.09 31.79 8.84
N GLU A 496 -0.46 31.61 10.02
CA GLU A 496 -0.52 32.66 11.06
C GLU A 496 0.84 32.92 11.73
N ASN A 497 1.68 31.86 11.84
CA ASN A 497 2.93 31.90 12.58
C ASN A 497 4.16 31.80 11.66
N PHE A 498 3.99 32.01 10.36
CA PHE A 498 5.10 31.89 9.40
C PHE A 498 6.22 32.88 9.74
N LYS A 499 7.42 32.34 9.87
CA LYS A 499 8.63 33.09 10.23
C LYS A 499 9.85 32.52 9.54
N LEU A 500 10.58 33.37 8.81
CA LEU A 500 11.90 33.06 8.31
C LEU A 500 12.94 33.95 9.00
N VAL A 501 14.11 33.40 9.27
CA VAL A 501 15.24 34.14 9.81
C VAL A 501 16.46 33.84 8.95
N TYR A 502 17.08 34.90 8.48
CA TYR A 502 18.34 34.84 7.77
C TYR A 502 19.38 35.65 8.54
N SER A 503 20.49 35.06 8.91
CA SER A 503 21.57 35.75 9.60
C SER A 503 22.91 35.48 8.89
N ASP A 504 23.71 36.54 8.75
CA ASP A 504 25.07 36.41 8.24
C ASP A 504 25.98 37.43 8.93
N THR A 505 27.28 37.27 8.78
CA THR A 505 28.28 38.07 9.47
C THR A 505 29.33 38.55 8.48
N GLU A 506 29.60 39.85 8.48
CA GLU A 506 30.68 40.46 7.71
C GLU A 506 31.71 41.06 8.67
N GLN A 507 33.01 40.81 8.46
CA GLN A 507 34.12 41.25 9.30
C GLN A 507 35.31 41.74 8.46
N GLY A 508 36.29 42.35 9.10
CA GLY A 508 37.50 42.87 8.46
C GLY A 508 37.49 44.35 8.19
N TRP A 509 36.59 45.11 8.86
CA TRP A 509 36.41 46.56 8.66
C TRP A 509 37.41 47.41 9.43
N ALA A 510 38.05 46.88 10.47
CA ALA A 510 38.92 47.66 11.36
C ALA A 510 39.98 48.50 10.63
N LYS A 511 40.58 47.98 9.55
CA LYS A 511 41.58 48.70 8.76
C LYS A 511 41.04 49.89 7.99
N ASP A 512 39.79 49.78 7.53
CA ASP A 512 39.15 50.85 6.73
C ASP A 512 38.56 51.93 7.64
N LEU A 513 38.44 51.66 8.93
CA LEU A 513 37.93 52.60 9.94
C LEU A 513 39.02 53.46 10.57
N ASP A 514 40.30 53.09 10.44
CA ASP A 514 41.43 53.84 10.98
C ASP A 514 41.49 55.26 10.40
N ASP A 515 41.06 55.46 9.14
CA ASP A 515 41.03 56.76 8.49
C ASP A 515 39.94 57.73 9.03
N LEU A 516 39.05 57.20 9.91
CA LEU A 516 37.92 57.98 10.50
C LEU A 516 38.27 58.49 11.92
N GLU A 517 39.52 58.33 12.38
CA GLU A 517 39.93 58.72 13.73
C GLU A 517 39.72 60.21 14.04
N ASP A 518 39.84 61.09 13.04
CA ASP A 518 39.73 62.53 13.19
C ASP A 518 38.26 63.04 13.18
N LEU A 519 37.30 62.15 12.91
CA LEU A 519 35.90 62.46 12.93
C LEU A 519 35.32 62.28 14.34
N ASN A 520 35.14 63.38 15.10
CA ASN A 520 34.44 63.31 16.38
C ASN A 520 32.95 63.03 16.15
N ALA A 521 32.64 61.89 15.61
CA ALA A 521 31.30 61.43 15.30
C ALA A 521 30.54 61.00 16.59
N GLU A 522 29.35 61.53 16.80
CA GLU A 522 28.45 61.15 17.88
C GLU A 522 27.42 60.14 17.43
N MET A 523 27.01 60.23 16.14
CA MET A 523 25.97 59.39 15.58
C MET A 523 26.12 59.26 14.06
N LEU A 524 25.95 58.05 13.56
CA LEU A 524 25.72 57.75 12.15
C LEU A 524 24.22 57.50 11.93
N GLU A 525 23.65 58.14 10.94
CA GLU A 525 22.24 58.00 10.63
C GLU A 525 22.05 57.73 9.13
N LEU A 526 21.31 56.65 8.81
CA LEU A 526 20.84 56.35 7.47
C LEU A 526 19.33 56.49 7.43
N LYS A 527 18.82 57.43 6.62
CA LYS A 527 17.38 57.60 6.35
C LYS A 527 17.09 57.26 4.92
N GLY A 528 15.92 56.71 4.68
CA GLY A 528 15.49 56.39 3.32
C GLY A 528 14.05 55.94 3.25
N LYS A 529 13.68 55.39 2.09
CA LYS A 529 12.38 54.81 1.84
C LYS A 529 12.52 53.38 1.35
N ILE A 530 11.55 52.53 1.77
CA ILE A 530 11.44 51.15 1.37
C ILE A 530 10.20 50.98 0.50
N ASP A 531 10.38 50.40 -0.67
CA ASP A 531 9.34 49.73 -1.43
C ASP A 531 9.52 48.24 -1.30
N SER A 532 8.45 47.49 -1.01
CA SER A 532 8.48 46.03 -0.89
C SER A 532 7.26 45.43 -1.58
N ASP A 533 7.46 44.39 -2.37
CA ASP A 533 6.41 43.55 -2.91
C ASP A 533 6.34 42.22 -2.15
N LEU A 534 7.08 42.06 -1.05
CA LEU A 534 7.00 40.92 -0.18
C LEU A 534 5.69 40.94 0.60
N PRO A 535 4.90 39.86 0.59
CA PRO A 535 3.70 39.74 1.42
C PRO A 535 4.06 39.34 2.86
N ALA A 536 5.07 39.97 3.42
CA ALA A 536 5.60 39.68 4.74
C ALA A 536 6.14 40.95 5.39
N GLU A 537 5.99 41.07 6.71
CA GLU A 537 6.70 42.09 7.49
C GLU A 537 8.18 41.71 7.55
N PHE A 538 9.02 42.72 7.38
CA PHE A 538 10.48 42.56 7.42
C PHE A 538 11.07 43.35 8.57
N GLU A 539 11.94 42.71 9.37
CA GLU A 539 12.73 43.36 10.41
C GLU A 539 14.21 43.09 10.18
N LEU A 540 15.02 44.12 10.02
CA LEU A 540 16.46 44.04 9.94
C LEU A 540 17.09 44.50 11.27
N THR A 541 17.86 43.63 11.89
CA THR A 541 18.65 43.94 13.08
C THR A 541 20.14 43.85 12.74
N LEU A 542 20.91 44.85 13.17
CA LEU A 542 22.38 44.83 13.03
C LEU A 542 23.01 44.76 14.40
N ILE A 543 24.01 43.91 14.53
CA ILE A 543 24.81 43.72 15.76
C ILE A 543 26.26 44.03 15.43
N PRO A 544 26.83 45.13 15.97
CA PRO A 544 28.22 45.47 15.75
C PRO A 544 29.16 44.48 16.47
N LEU A 545 30.22 44.07 15.77
CA LEU A 545 31.14 43.02 16.23
C LEU A 545 32.57 43.54 16.30
N ASP A 546 33.34 43.06 17.28
CA ASP A 546 34.79 43.18 17.36
C ASP A 546 35.50 42.17 16.45
N ALA A 547 36.83 42.29 16.31
CA ALA A 547 37.66 41.37 15.51
C ALA A 547 37.59 39.88 15.94
N ASN A 548 37.01 39.59 17.09
CA ASN A 548 36.77 38.21 17.56
C ASN A 548 35.31 37.76 17.33
N GLY A 549 34.51 38.52 16.62
CA GLY A 549 33.12 38.22 16.39
C GLY A 549 32.20 38.43 17.60
N LYS A 550 32.64 39.14 18.64
CA LYS A 550 31.84 39.43 19.83
C LYS A 550 31.15 40.78 19.71
N LYS A 551 29.91 40.83 20.17
CA LYS A 551 29.09 42.03 20.21
C LYS A 551 29.82 43.15 20.97
N ILE A 552 29.79 44.36 20.41
CA ILE A 552 30.28 45.59 21.05
C ILE A 552 29.13 46.28 21.78
N ASP A 553 29.14 46.17 23.11
CA ASP A 553 28.07 46.79 23.94
C ASP A 553 28.21 48.30 24.07
N ALA A 554 29.33 48.86 23.65
CA ALA A 554 29.58 50.31 23.60
C ALA A 554 28.86 51.00 22.42
N LEU A 555 28.18 50.23 21.54
CA LEU A 555 27.34 50.74 20.44
C LEU A 555 25.88 50.39 20.63
N GLU A 556 25.01 51.34 20.38
CA GLU A 556 23.55 51.14 20.26
C GLU A 556 23.15 51.25 18.78
N VAL A 557 22.45 50.23 18.28
CA VAL A 557 21.94 50.16 16.92
C VAL A 557 20.46 49.85 17.01
N ASN A 558 19.58 50.60 16.33
CA ASN A 558 18.16 50.28 16.27
C ASN A 558 17.86 49.30 15.14
N SER A 559 16.79 48.53 15.25
CA SER A 559 16.25 47.72 14.15
C SER A 559 15.41 48.58 13.17
N VAL A 560 15.35 48.14 11.93
CA VAL A 560 14.49 48.72 10.89
C VAL A 560 13.38 47.73 10.58
N LYS A 561 12.14 48.22 10.55
CA LYS A 561 10.96 47.44 10.18
C LYS A 561 10.31 47.97 8.91
N ALA A 562 9.91 47.06 8.05
CA ALA A 562 9.07 47.39 6.90
C ALA A 562 7.82 46.50 6.92
N ASN A 563 6.68 47.11 6.61
CA ASN A 563 5.44 46.38 6.48
C ASN A 563 5.43 45.56 5.18
N GLY A 564 4.62 44.50 5.15
CA GLY A 564 4.37 43.76 3.91
C GLY A 564 3.72 44.65 2.85
N ASN A 565 4.10 44.45 1.60
CA ASN A 565 3.63 45.23 0.46
C ASN A 565 3.83 46.76 0.65
N ALA A 566 4.89 47.17 1.34
CA ALA A 566 5.19 48.58 1.64
C ALA A 566 5.45 49.39 0.38
N LYS A 567 4.95 50.63 0.34
CA LYS A 567 5.28 51.60 -0.71
C LYS A 567 5.69 52.94 -0.09
N ASN A 568 6.88 53.42 -0.43
CA ASN A 568 7.49 54.63 0.10
C ASN A 568 7.50 54.70 1.64
N GLN A 569 7.60 53.58 2.32
CA GLN A 569 7.68 53.56 3.77
C GLN A 569 9.02 54.13 4.23
N GLU A 570 8.98 55.12 5.11
CA GLU A 570 10.20 55.70 5.67
C GLU A 570 10.90 54.76 6.65
N PHE A 571 12.21 54.72 6.59
CA PHE A 571 13.04 54.03 7.56
C PHE A 571 14.17 54.92 8.04
N GLN A 572 14.61 54.65 9.26
CA GLN A 572 15.75 55.29 9.86
C GLN A 572 16.61 54.26 10.59
N PHE A 573 17.88 54.21 10.21
CA PHE A 573 18.88 53.39 10.83
C PHE A 573 19.88 54.30 11.58
N THR A 574 20.13 54.01 12.85
CA THR A 574 20.96 54.87 13.68
C THR A 574 21.99 54.00 14.42
N ILE A 575 23.25 54.40 14.33
CA ILE A 575 24.36 53.84 15.13
C ILE A 575 24.89 55.01 16.00
N LYS A 576 24.85 54.81 17.30
CA LYS A 576 25.38 55.79 18.29
C LYS A 576 26.14 55.07 19.38
N ALA A 577 27.04 55.80 20.04
CA ALA A 577 27.71 55.26 21.20
C ALA A 577 26.73 55.07 22.37
N ALA A 578 26.90 53.99 23.10
CA ALA A 578 26.20 53.77 24.36
C ALA A 578 26.66 54.77 25.43
N LYS A 579 25.81 55.00 26.42
CA LYS A 579 26.08 56.01 27.47
C LYS A 579 27.44 55.81 28.13
N GLY A 580 28.30 56.83 28.06
CA GLY A 580 29.61 56.83 28.65
C GLY A 580 30.76 56.41 27.70
N HIS A 581 30.43 56.16 26.43
CA HIS A 581 31.40 55.86 25.39
C HIS A 581 31.34 56.91 24.28
N SER A 582 32.41 57.00 23.49
CA SER A 582 32.49 57.81 22.27
C SER A 582 32.40 56.89 21.06
N LEU A 583 31.72 57.32 19.99
CA LEU A 583 31.72 56.57 18.74
C LEU A 583 33.12 56.43 18.16
N ASN A 584 33.94 57.49 18.25
CA ASN A 584 35.33 57.46 17.84
C ASN A 584 36.16 56.43 18.60
N ASP A 585 35.94 56.30 19.91
CA ASP A 585 36.67 55.29 20.71
C ASP A 585 36.38 53.86 20.22
N VAL A 586 35.12 53.64 19.76
CA VAL A 586 34.76 52.32 19.21
C VAL A 586 35.29 52.14 17.79
N LEU A 587 35.25 53.16 16.96
CA LEU A 587 35.78 53.08 15.59
C LEU A 587 37.32 52.87 15.60
N ALA A 588 38.05 53.54 16.52
CA ALA A 588 39.50 53.47 16.62
C ALA A 588 40.02 52.44 17.64
N GLY A 589 39.18 51.78 18.42
CA GLY A 589 39.57 50.86 19.45
C GLY A 589 40.34 51.48 20.61
N LYS A 590 40.02 52.77 20.97
CA LYS A 590 40.70 53.59 22.01
C LYS A 590 39.98 53.50 23.35
N ASN A 591 40.61 54.03 24.39
CA ASN A 591 40.04 54.16 25.75
C ASN A 591 39.51 52.85 26.34
N GLY A 592 40.12 51.68 25.97
CA GLY A 592 39.72 50.37 26.48
C GLY A 592 38.44 49.76 25.85
N VAL A 593 37.89 50.44 24.87
CA VAL A 593 36.75 49.94 24.07
C VAL A 593 37.27 49.08 22.91
N LYS A 594 36.57 48.04 22.55
CA LYS A 594 36.89 47.18 21.40
C LYS A 594 36.59 47.90 20.11
N GLN A 595 37.49 47.81 19.13
CA GLN A 595 37.32 48.37 17.81
C GLN A 595 36.23 47.63 17.05
N LEU A 596 35.39 48.38 16.31
CA LEU A 596 34.42 47.82 15.37
C LEU A 596 35.20 47.18 14.20
N ASP A 597 34.97 45.89 13.97
CA ASP A 597 35.58 45.12 12.88
C ASP A 597 34.56 44.50 11.94
N GLY A 598 33.33 44.47 12.33
CA GLY A 598 32.28 43.87 11.49
C GLY A 598 30.87 44.05 12.05
N ILE A 599 29.96 43.44 11.35
CA ILE A 599 28.55 43.47 11.72
C ILE A 599 27.93 42.10 11.46
N LYS A 600 27.14 41.60 12.43
CA LYS A 600 26.18 40.55 12.19
C LYS A 600 24.84 41.15 11.87
N TYR A 601 24.28 40.82 10.72
CA TYR A 601 22.93 41.22 10.36
C TYR A 601 21.99 40.03 10.47
N SER A 602 20.77 40.28 10.93
CA SER A 602 19.69 39.31 11.02
C SER A 602 18.44 39.93 10.40
N ALA A 603 17.96 39.27 9.35
CA ALA A 603 16.72 39.63 8.67
C ALA A 603 15.62 38.66 9.09
N ARG A 604 14.55 39.15 9.65
CA ARG A 604 13.36 38.38 10.03
C ARG A 604 12.21 38.73 9.10
N LEU A 605 11.55 37.71 8.56
CA LEU A 605 10.35 37.80 7.76
C LEU A 605 9.20 37.15 8.52
N SER A 606 8.10 37.89 8.70
CA SER A 606 6.85 37.37 9.27
C SER A 606 5.77 37.47 8.21
N GLY A 607 5.31 36.30 7.72
CA GLY A 607 4.35 36.25 6.60
C GLY A 607 2.98 36.81 6.96
N ILE A 608 2.33 37.41 6.00
CA ILE A 608 0.93 37.86 6.12
C ILE A 608 0.04 36.66 5.79
N LYS A 609 -0.76 36.22 6.75
CA LYS A 609 -1.65 35.07 6.62
C LYS A 609 -2.49 35.09 5.34
N GLY A 610 -2.44 33.99 4.59
CA GLY A 610 -3.18 33.81 3.33
C GLY A 610 -2.54 34.44 2.10
N GLU A 611 -1.44 35.18 2.27
CA GLU A 611 -0.69 35.72 1.15
C GLU A 611 0.36 34.72 0.66
N THR A 612 0.62 34.72 -0.65
CA THR A 612 1.55 33.78 -1.30
C THR A 612 2.80 34.48 -1.77
N LEU A 613 3.95 33.86 -1.54
CA LEU A 613 5.25 34.40 -1.98
C LEU A 613 5.46 34.17 -3.47
N LYS A 614 5.56 35.30 -4.21
CA LYS A 614 5.78 35.28 -5.65
C LYS A 614 7.26 35.24 -6.00
N LYS A 615 7.59 34.64 -7.16
CA LYS A 615 8.97 34.53 -7.68
C LYS A 615 9.74 35.82 -7.73
N ASP A 616 9.07 36.89 -8.20
CA ASP A 616 9.70 38.21 -8.44
C ASP A 616 9.46 39.19 -7.28
N ALA A 617 9.05 38.68 -6.11
CA ALA A 617 8.93 39.50 -4.92
C ALA A 617 10.27 40.12 -4.54
N SER A 618 10.27 41.46 -4.31
CA SER A 618 11.48 42.26 -4.16
C SER A 618 11.35 43.31 -3.06
N ILE A 619 12.51 43.75 -2.59
CA ILE A 619 12.66 44.93 -1.74
C ILE A 619 13.54 45.96 -2.48
N ARG A 620 13.18 47.23 -2.42
CA ARG A 620 13.99 48.33 -2.94
C ARG A 620 14.15 49.41 -1.89
N LEU A 621 15.40 49.77 -1.62
CA LEU A 621 15.72 50.95 -0.80
C LEU A 621 16.04 52.13 -1.72
N HIS A 622 15.41 53.24 -1.50
CA HIS A 622 15.62 54.44 -2.33
C HIS A 622 15.59 55.72 -1.51
N SER A 623 16.03 56.82 -2.13
CA SER A 623 16.13 58.13 -1.46
C SER A 623 16.93 58.04 -0.15
N MET A 624 17.97 57.22 -0.13
CA MET A 624 18.78 57.00 1.06
C MET A 624 19.77 58.18 1.24
N ASN A 625 19.79 58.73 2.43
CA ASN A 625 20.72 59.76 2.85
C ASN A 625 21.48 59.27 4.08
N VAL A 626 22.81 59.33 4.01
CA VAL A 626 23.70 59.09 5.14
C VAL A 626 24.08 60.42 5.75
N SER A 627 23.88 60.55 7.04
CA SER A 627 24.37 61.72 7.77
C SER A 627 25.24 61.31 8.95
N VAL A 628 26.32 62.05 9.09
CA VAL A 628 27.24 61.94 10.23
C VAL A 628 27.02 63.17 11.08
N LYS A 629 26.61 62.97 12.31
CA LYS A 629 26.49 64.05 13.30
C LYS A 629 27.67 63.97 14.26
N GLY A 630 28.33 65.08 14.46
CA GLY A 630 29.48 65.14 15.32
C GLY A 630 30.00 66.55 15.48
N ILE A 631 31.06 66.67 16.24
CA ILE A 631 31.79 67.92 16.46
C ILE A 631 33.13 67.82 15.71
N LEU A 632 33.30 68.64 14.67
CA LEU A 632 34.63 68.84 14.09
C LEU A 632 35.44 69.70 15.04
N SER A 633 36.38 69.13 15.74
CA SER A 633 37.37 69.89 16.50
C SER A 633 38.47 70.26 15.53
N TYR A 634 38.58 71.56 15.26
CA TYR A 634 39.75 72.13 14.56
C TYR A 634 40.71 72.65 15.61
N ASP A 635 41.87 72.03 15.69
CA ASP A 635 42.96 72.58 16.49
C ASP A 635 43.67 73.65 15.65
N ALA A 636 43.52 74.89 16.05
CA ALA A 636 44.05 76.03 15.34
C ALA A 636 45.49 76.37 15.82
N ASN A 637 46.20 75.42 16.42
CA ASN A 637 47.59 75.60 16.79
C ASN A 637 48.58 75.29 15.66
#